data_acb1e75bb88a46951c0424d9daefdf57
#
_entry.id   acb1e75bb88a46951c0424d9daefdf57
#
_cell.length_a   1.000
_cell.length_b   1.000
_cell.length_c   1.000
_cell.angle_alpha   90.00
_cell.angle_beta   90.00
_cell.angle_gamma   90.00
#
_symmetry.space_group_name_H-M   'P 1'
#
loop_
_entity.id
_entity.type
_entity.pdbx_description
1 polymer ?
#
loop_
_entity_poly.entity_id
_entity_poly.type
_entity_poly.pdbx_seq_one_letter_code
_entity_poly.pdbx_strand_id
1 'polypeptide(L)'
;MYIFMFLLLKKANIFVSLLSIIKYFIMNKLNILFMSIFSLGLVHCYKPIGKNEKVTKQLSEVSQKKVVYQIFTRLFGNKETKNIPWGTKEQNGVGKFEDITDTALQEIKKLGVTHIWYTGVPHHALVGDYKYIGISDDDPEVVKGRAGSPYAVKDYYNVNPDLAVNPANRLAEYEQLIQRTHNNGLKVIMDIVPNHIARKYESISAPKGVQNFGQTDNSTVVFDVDNNFYYVPNQSFVLPKYENNYLPLGGEKHKMIDGKFEENPAKWTGNGSRSPQPNFDDWYETVKLNFGISPDGEKEFPQLPKGYENESYEKHYQFWKDKKVPNTWLKFKEIALFWLEKGVDGFRFDMAEMVPVEFWSYLNSAIKMKNPKSFLLAEIYNPKAYRDYIHKGKMDYLYDKVQLYDTLRNIVQRGHSTDGIAPVQEDLKDISSHMLHFLENHDEQRIASKEFAEKPEKALPAMVVSHTISDAPTMIYFGQEVGEEGAENAGFGSPSRTSIFDYIGVPSHQKWMNNGKFDGGQLSNNQKKLREYYKKLLNIDVKGKYIDIHHYNRKHTPFYKDKIYAFTRGEKGGKKYIIVNNFSSIESFDFQLQIPENVIKYWQLPEGKYALKDKLFESRSILQVKDNKGSIKINIKPLESFIYEIE
;
A
#
# COMPACT_ATOMS: atom_id res chain seq x y z
N MET A 1 57.37 -31.69 5.08
CA MET A 1 57.15 -30.23 4.92
C MET A 1 55.68 -29.82 5.08
N TYR A 2 54.70 -30.64 4.70
CA TYR A 2 53.27 -30.29 4.83
C TYR A 2 52.68 -30.35 6.25
N ILE A 3 53.21 -31.20 7.14
CA ILE A 3 52.70 -31.34 8.52
C ILE A 3 53.12 -30.14 9.41
N PHE A 4 54.27 -29.54 9.11
CA PHE A 4 54.78 -28.39 9.88
C PHE A 4 54.00 -27.10 9.54
N MET A 5 53.49 -26.97 8.31
CA MET A 5 52.71 -25.82 7.87
C MET A 5 51.27 -25.85 8.43
N PHE A 6 50.70 -27.04 8.66
CA PHE A 6 49.37 -27.23 9.26
C PHE A 6 49.32 -26.91 10.75
N LEU A 7 50.43 -27.11 11.47
CA LEU A 7 50.58 -26.79 12.89
C LEU A 7 50.80 -25.29 13.14
N LEU A 8 51.44 -24.59 12.20
CA LEU A 8 51.61 -23.13 12.24
C LEU A 8 50.29 -22.37 11.94
N LEU A 9 49.45 -22.87 11.01
CA LEU A 9 48.14 -22.28 10.71
C LEU A 9 47.14 -22.48 11.86
N LYS A 10 47.19 -23.60 12.58
CA LYS A 10 46.36 -23.80 13.78
C LYS A 10 46.74 -22.90 14.94
N LYS A 11 48.04 -22.61 15.15
CA LYS A 11 48.47 -21.66 16.17
C LYS A 11 48.15 -20.19 15.84
N ALA A 12 48.18 -19.80 14.56
CA ALA A 12 47.75 -18.48 14.11
C ALA A 12 46.29 -18.23 14.34
N ASN A 13 45.43 -19.19 14.04
CA ASN A 13 43.96 -19.04 14.28
C ASN A 13 43.58 -19.01 15.76
N ILE A 14 44.30 -19.67 16.64
CA ILE A 14 44.08 -19.60 18.09
C ILE A 14 44.53 -18.20 18.62
N PHE A 15 45.60 -17.64 18.07
CA PHE A 15 46.11 -16.33 18.48
C PHE A 15 45.18 -15.18 18.06
N VAL A 16 44.54 -15.27 16.87
CA VAL A 16 43.54 -14.30 16.37
C VAL A 16 42.26 -14.37 17.20
N SER A 17 41.80 -15.58 17.57
CA SER A 17 40.64 -15.74 18.42
C SER A 17 40.87 -15.23 19.86
N LEU A 18 42.06 -15.43 20.42
CA LEU A 18 42.42 -14.88 21.74
C LEU A 18 42.49 -13.35 21.75
N LEU A 19 43.01 -12.75 20.69
CA LEU A 19 43.07 -11.28 20.53
C LEU A 19 41.64 -10.68 20.41
N SER A 20 40.70 -11.36 19.75
CA SER A 20 39.29 -10.94 19.65
C SER A 20 38.60 -10.98 21.02
N ILE A 21 38.84 -12.02 21.81
CA ILE A 21 38.30 -12.18 23.17
C ILE A 21 38.86 -11.11 24.13
N ILE A 22 40.16 -10.85 24.06
CA ILE A 22 40.80 -9.82 24.87
C ILE A 22 40.28 -8.42 24.50
N LYS A 23 40.07 -8.13 23.21
CA LYS A 23 39.51 -6.86 22.76
C LYS A 23 38.06 -6.67 23.23
N TYR A 24 37.26 -7.73 23.25
CA TYR A 24 35.90 -7.73 23.79
C TYR A 24 35.87 -7.46 25.30
N PHE A 25 36.76 -8.06 26.07
CA PHE A 25 36.88 -7.86 27.52
C PHE A 25 37.39 -6.45 27.90
N ILE A 26 38.31 -5.86 27.12
CA ILE A 26 38.82 -4.51 27.34
C ILE A 26 37.77 -3.47 27.01
N MET A 27 37.01 -3.63 25.91
CA MET A 27 35.91 -2.70 25.57
C MET A 27 34.76 -2.72 26.59
N ASN A 28 34.42 -3.87 27.14
CA ASN A 28 33.38 -3.96 28.17
C ASN A 28 33.81 -3.35 29.52
N LYS A 29 35.11 -3.46 29.90
CA LYS A 29 35.62 -2.80 31.11
C LYS A 29 35.72 -1.28 30.95
N LEU A 30 36.03 -0.76 29.76
CA LEU A 30 36.02 0.67 29.51
C LEU A 30 34.59 1.27 29.57
N ASN A 31 33.59 0.56 29.07
CA ASN A 31 32.20 1.01 29.17
C ASN A 31 31.67 1.03 30.61
N ILE A 32 32.07 0.09 31.44
CA ILE A 32 31.72 0.08 32.88
C ILE A 32 32.41 1.20 33.63
N LEU A 33 33.65 1.55 33.27
CA LEU A 33 34.38 2.64 33.89
C LEU A 33 33.85 4.04 33.49
N PHE A 34 33.32 4.19 32.25
CA PHE A 34 32.66 5.43 31.82
C PHE A 34 31.29 5.63 32.48
N MET A 35 30.53 4.57 32.77
CA MET A 35 29.26 4.67 33.50
C MET A 35 29.43 5.00 34.99
N SER A 36 30.55 4.59 35.61
CA SER A 36 30.81 4.89 37.05
C SER A 36 31.39 6.28 37.29
N ILE A 37 31.94 6.95 36.30
CA ILE A 37 32.45 8.34 36.44
C ILE A 37 31.35 9.38 36.25
N PHE A 38 30.23 9.02 35.55
CA PHE A 38 29.09 9.94 35.37
C PHE A 38 28.11 9.96 36.56
N SER A 39 28.20 9.04 37.51
CA SER A 39 27.30 8.92 38.66
C SER A 39 27.80 9.60 39.96
N LEU A 40 28.98 10.19 39.98
CA LEU A 40 29.59 10.82 41.19
C LEU A 40 29.66 12.35 41.15
N GLY A 41 29.05 13.01 40.21
CA GLY A 41 29.18 14.47 39.99
C GLY A 41 27.96 15.34 40.32
N LEU A 42 26.91 14.86 40.96
CA LEU A 42 25.72 15.67 41.24
C LEU A 42 25.06 15.39 42.62
N VAL A 43 25.82 15.73 43.68
CA VAL A 43 25.20 15.95 45.01
C VAL A 43 25.79 17.25 45.57
N HIS A 44 25.12 18.37 45.32
CA HIS A 44 25.12 19.53 46.21
C HIS A 44 23.95 20.47 45.91
N CYS A 45 23.18 20.73 46.98
CA CYS A 45 22.29 21.86 47.20
C CYS A 45 20.96 21.92 46.44
N TYR A 46 19.91 21.38 47.06
CA TYR A 46 18.58 21.92 46.84
C TYR A 46 17.96 22.42 48.13
N LYS A 47 17.68 23.73 48.21
CA LYS A 47 16.71 24.33 49.11
C LYS A 47 15.34 24.32 48.44
N PRO A 48 14.25 24.05 49.16
CA PRO A 48 12.90 23.98 48.53
C PRO A 48 12.34 25.39 48.33
N ILE A 49 11.98 25.72 47.13
CA ILE A 49 11.11 26.86 46.78
C ILE A 49 9.90 26.34 45.98
N GLY A 50 8.78 26.82 46.44
CA GLY A 50 7.41 26.78 45.97
C GLY A 50 7.00 26.07 44.69
N LYS A 51 5.88 25.36 44.83
CA LYS A 51 5.09 24.80 43.73
C LYS A 51 4.81 25.84 42.63
N ASN A 52 5.38 25.66 41.44
CA ASN A 52 4.83 26.17 40.20
C ASN A 52 4.71 24.98 39.25
N GLU A 53 3.48 24.56 38.99
CA GLU A 53 3.13 23.60 37.95
C GLU A 53 3.54 24.18 36.59
N LYS A 54 4.72 23.80 36.09
CA LYS A 54 5.02 23.92 34.67
C LYS A 54 4.31 22.78 33.95
N VAL A 55 3.13 23.08 33.40
CA VAL A 55 2.54 22.32 32.31
C VAL A 55 3.59 22.25 31.20
N THR A 56 4.29 21.14 31.14
CA THR A 56 5.06 20.76 29.94
C THR A 56 4.04 20.52 28.84
N LYS A 57 3.83 21.56 28.03
CA LYS A 57 3.15 21.43 26.74
C LYS A 57 3.99 20.44 25.94
N GLN A 58 3.55 19.18 25.90
CA GLN A 58 4.00 18.21 24.92
C GLN A 58 3.65 18.85 23.57
N LEU A 59 4.67 19.39 22.90
CA LEU A 59 4.57 19.74 21.48
C LEU A 59 4.20 18.43 20.78
N SER A 60 2.93 18.27 20.44
CA SER A 60 2.51 17.21 19.52
C SER A 60 3.36 17.40 18.27
N GLU A 61 4.21 16.41 17.97
CA GLU A 61 4.84 16.32 16.64
C GLU A 61 3.71 16.48 15.63
N VAL A 62 3.73 17.57 14.88
CA VAL A 62 2.77 17.81 13.79
C VAL A 62 3.05 16.73 12.77
N SER A 63 2.29 15.65 12.84
CA SER A 63 2.45 14.49 11.97
C SER A 63 2.29 14.94 10.52
N GLN A 64 3.35 14.84 9.73
CA GLN A 64 3.31 15.08 8.28
C GLN A 64 2.26 14.17 7.64
N LYS A 65 1.56 14.67 6.60
CA LYS A 65 0.64 13.86 5.79
C LYS A 65 1.37 12.62 5.25
N LYS A 66 0.75 11.45 5.41
CA LYS A 66 1.32 10.21 4.89
C LYS A 66 1.15 10.14 3.37
N VAL A 67 2.23 9.84 2.67
CA VAL A 67 2.23 9.57 1.24
C VAL A 67 2.81 8.19 1.03
N VAL A 68 2.02 7.32 0.41
CA VAL A 68 2.39 5.94 0.09
C VAL A 68 2.83 5.87 -1.37
N TYR A 69 4.01 5.29 -1.62
CA TYR A 69 4.49 4.98 -2.97
C TYR A 69 4.43 3.46 -3.15
N GLN A 70 3.51 3.01 -4.00
CA GLN A 70 3.38 1.59 -4.30
C GLN A 70 4.41 1.18 -5.35
N ILE A 71 5.27 0.24 -5.01
CA ILE A 71 6.25 -0.39 -5.89
C ILE A 71 5.78 -1.80 -6.23
N PHE A 72 5.59 -2.11 -7.51
CA PHE A 72 5.51 -3.50 -7.94
C PHE A 72 6.93 -4.04 -8.08
N THR A 73 7.36 -4.83 -7.08
CA THR A 73 8.78 -5.12 -6.82
C THR A 73 9.48 -5.79 -8.01
N ARG A 74 8.80 -6.76 -8.66
CA ARG A 74 9.30 -7.47 -9.85
C ARG A 74 9.57 -6.56 -11.04
N LEU A 75 8.85 -5.45 -11.16
CA LEU A 75 8.90 -4.57 -12.33
C LEU A 75 9.78 -3.35 -12.11
N PHE A 76 9.88 -2.87 -10.87
CA PHE A 76 10.51 -1.58 -10.55
C PHE A 76 11.97 -1.49 -10.99
N GLY A 77 12.78 -2.52 -10.71
CA GLY A 77 14.20 -2.55 -11.07
C GLY A 77 14.51 -3.13 -12.45
N ASN A 78 13.47 -3.60 -13.18
CA ASN A 78 13.66 -4.26 -14.46
C ASN A 78 14.21 -3.29 -15.54
N LYS A 79 15.33 -3.66 -16.15
CA LYS A 79 16.03 -2.89 -17.20
C LYS A 79 15.79 -3.40 -18.62
N GLU A 80 15.21 -4.60 -18.77
CA GLU A 80 14.93 -5.18 -20.08
C GLU A 80 13.71 -4.52 -20.72
N THR A 81 13.78 -4.21 -22.00
CA THR A 81 12.78 -3.42 -22.75
C THR A 81 12.09 -4.20 -23.86
N LYS A 82 12.39 -5.48 -24.06
CA LYS A 82 11.87 -6.24 -25.21
C LYS A 82 10.38 -6.51 -25.15
N ASN A 83 9.83 -6.77 -23.96
CA ASN A 83 8.40 -7.00 -23.74
C ASN A 83 7.76 -8.03 -24.69
N ILE A 84 8.35 -9.23 -24.77
CA ILE A 84 7.82 -10.32 -25.57
C ILE A 84 6.56 -10.87 -24.86
N PRO A 85 5.38 -10.95 -25.52
CA PRO A 85 4.21 -11.56 -24.92
C PRO A 85 4.50 -13.00 -24.43
N TRP A 86 4.12 -13.33 -23.19
CA TRP A 86 4.43 -14.61 -22.54
C TRP A 86 5.93 -14.89 -22.34
N GLY A 87 6.78 -13.88 -22.50
CA GLY A 87 8.23 -14.03 -22.41
C GLY A 87 8.71 -14.51 -21.04
N THR A 88 9.83 -15.22 -21.04
CA THR A 88 10.50 -15.65 -19.81
C THR A 88 11.18 -14.47 -19.09
N LYS A 89 11.59 -14.66 -17.86
CA LYS A 89 12.37 -13.66 -17.12
C LYS A 89 13.74 -13.37 -17.75
N GLU A 90 14.30 -14.33 -18.49
CA GLU A 90 15.55 -14.14 -19.26
C GLU A 90 15.33 -13.30 -20.52
N GLN A 91 14.11 -13.31 -21.06
CA GLN A 91 13.73 -12.51 -22.25
C GLN A 91 13.29 -11.10 -21.87
N ASN A 92 12.43 -10.98 -20.86
CA ASN A 92 11.75 -9.73 -20.50
C ASN A 92 12.34 -9.06 -19.24
N GLY A 93 13.27 -9.74 -18.57
CA GLY A 93 13.89 -9.25 -17.34
C GLY A 93 13.01 -9.34 -16.11
N VAL A 94 13.62 -9.13 -14.96
CA VAL A 94 12.97 -9.08 -13.64
C VAL A 94 13.77 -8.17 -12.71
N GLY A 95 13.11 -7.26 -12.03
CA GLY A 95 13.72 -6.40 -11.01
C GLY A 95 14.06 -7.18 -9.73
N LYS A 96 15.09 -6.75 -9.04
CA LYS A 96 15.63 -7.36 -7.84
C LYS A 96 15.50 -6.44 -6.63
N PHE A 97 15.52 -7.00 -5.43
CA PHE A 97 15.59 -6.22 -4.19
C PHE A 97 16.79 -5.26 -4.16
N GLU A 98 17.90 -5.68 -4.76
CA GLU A 98 19.12 -4.88 -4.87
C GLU A 98 18.96 -3.68 -5.80
N ASP A 99 18.12 -3.77 -6.84
CA ASP A 99 17.86 -2.66 -7.77
C ASP A 99 17.16 -1.47 -7.10
N ILE A 100 16.50 -1.69 -5.96
CA ILE A 100 15.89 -0.63 -5.15
C ILE A 100 16.98 -0.02 -4.26
N THR A 101 17.83 0.79 -4.88
CA THR A 101 19.04 1.36 -4.27
C THR A 101 18.72 2.51 -3.30
N ASP A 102 19.73 2.94 -2.50
CA ASP A 102 19.61 4.16 -1.70
C ASP A 102 19.28 5.38 -2.56
N THR A 103 19.87 5.49 -3.76
CA THR A 103 19.56 6.58 -4.71
C THR A 103 18.10 6.55 -5.12
N ALA A 104 17.56 5.38 -5.48
CA ALA A 104 16.14 5.24 -5.82
C ALA A 104 15.23 5.70 -4.67
N LEU A 105 15.50 5.23 -3.46
CA LEU A 105 14.72 5.56 -2.25
C LEU A 105 14.79 7.05 -1.90
N GLN A 106 15.97 7.68 -2.05
CA GLN A 106 16.14 9.11 -1.84
C GLN A 106 15.37 9.95 -2.87
N GLU A 107 15.39 9.55 -4.14
CA GLU A 107 14.64 10.24 -5.20
C GLU A 107 13.12 10.08 -5.03
N ILE A 108 12.66 8.92 -4.54
CA ILE A 108 11.25 8.71 -4.15
C ILE A 108 10.91 9.58 -2.93
N LYS A 109 11.76 9.62 -1.92
CA LYS A 109 11.55 10.46 -0.73
C LYS A 109 11.44 11.95 -1.08
N LYS A 110 12.21 12.44 -2.06
CA LYS A 110 12.11 13.82 -2.55
C LYS A 110 10.75 14.18 -3.15
N LEU A 111 9.95 13.19 -3.57
CA LEU A 111 8.56 13.40 -3.96
C LEU A 111 7.64 13.73 -2.78
N GLY A 112 8.09 13.60 -1.54
CA GLY A 112 7.25 13.75 -0.34
C GLY A 112 6.77 12.42 0.24
N VAL A 113 7.23 11.29 -0.29
CA VAL A 113 6.86 9.94 0.15
C VAL A 113 7.34 9.65 1.58
N THR A 114 6.51 8.97 2.34
CA THR A 114 6.78 8.56 3.73
C THR A 114 6.79 7.04 3.92
N HIS A 115 6.04 6.32 3.08
CA HIS A 115 5.88 4.86 3.14
C HIS A 115 6.06 4.25 1.76
N ILE A 116 6.75 3.11 1.70
CA ILE A 116 6.83 2.28 0.50
C ILE A 116 5.98 1.05 0.71
N TRP A 117 5.04 0.80 -0.21
CA TRP A 117 4.35 -0.47 -0.27
C TRP A 117 5.00 -1.35 -1.34
N TYR A 118 5.70 -2.39 -0.89
CA TYR A 118 6.30 -3.40 -1.77
C TYR A 118 5.27 -4.47 -2.13
N THR A 119 4.69 -4.37 -3.32
CA THR A 119 3.72 -5.34 -3.86
C THR A 119 4.44 -6.55 -4.47
N GLY A 120 3.90 -7.75 -4.26
CA GLY A 120 4.37 -8.98 -4.88
C GLY A 120 5.59 -9.60 -4.21
N VAL A 121 5.86 -9.27 -2.95
CA VAL A 121 7.00 -9.79 -2.19
C VAL A 121 6.77 -11.21 -1.64
N PRO A 122 5.62 -11.55 -1.00
CA PRO A 122 5.40 -12.92 -0.53
C PRO A 122 5.60 -13.95 -1.64
N HIS A 123 6.17 -15.10 -1.28
CA HIS A 123 6.38 -16.18 -2.25
C HIS A 123 5.03 -16.71 -2.75
N HIS A 124 4.75 -16.50 -4.02
CA HIS A 124 3.54 -16.92 -4.71
C HIS A 124 3.84 -17.98 -5.77
N ALA A 125 2.82 -18.70 -6.23
CA ALA A 125 2.95 -19.68 -7.30
C ALA A 125 3.42 -19.01 -8.60
N LEU A 126 4.46 -19.56 -9.24
CA LEU A 126 5.07 -19.06 -10.47
C LEU A 126 5.67 -20.20 -11.30
N VAL A 127 5.83 -19.98 -12.60
CA VAL A 127 6.47 -20.96 -13.49
C VAL A 127 7.97 -20.71 -13.52
N GLY A 128 8.71 -21.49 -12.74
CA GLY A 128 10.16 -21.41 -12.62
C GLY A 128 10.77 -22.66 -11.99
N ASP A 129 12.06 -22.90 -12.18
CA ASP A 129 12.78 -24.03 -11.57
C ASP A 129 13.64 -23.53 -10.40
N TYR A 130 13.18 -23.85 -9.19
CA TYR A 130 13.84 -23.53 -7.93
C TYR A 130 14.04 -24.76 -7.02
N LYS A 131 13.98 -25.99 -7.60
CA LYS A 131 14.19 -27.24 -6.87
C LYS A 131 15.52 -27.30 -6.17
N TYR A 132 16.54 -26.69 -6.74
CA TYR A 132 17.90 -26.65 -6.18
C TYR A 132 17.99 -25.92 -4.83
N ILE A 133 16.94 -25.14 -4.47
CA ILE A 133 16.80 -24.50 -3.15
C ILE A 133 15.58 -25.04 -2.37
N GLY A 134 15.05 -26.21 -2.76
CA GLY A 134 13.96 -26.89 -2.06
C GLY A 134 12.55 -26.40 -2.39
N ILE A 135 12.37 -25.50 -3.35
CA ILE A 135 11.05 -25.04 -3.80
C ILE A 135 10.51 -26.00 -4.86
N SER A 136 9.30 -26.53 -4.63
CA SER A 136 8.61 -27.39 -5.61
C SER A 136 8.11 -26.58 -6.82
N ASP A 137 8.08 -27.22 -8.00
CA ASP A 137 7.48 -26.61 -9.21
C ASP A 137 5.99 -26.33 -8.98
N ASP A 138 5.51 -25.26 -9.61
CA ASP A 138 4.10 -24.95 -9.74
C ASP A 138 3.61 -25.34 -11.14
N ASP A 139 2.36 -25.79 -11.20
CA ASP A 139 1.74 -26.26 -12.42
C ASP A 139 1.21 -25.06 -13.24
N PRO A 140 1.69 -24.86 -14.49
CA PRO A 140 1.24 -23.74 -15.32
C PRO A 140 -0.26 -23.71 -15.59
N GLU A 141 -0.97 -24.82 -15.44
CA GLU A 141 -2.41 -24.92 -15.66
C GLU A 141 -3.21 -24.29 -14.51
N VAL A 142 -2.58 -24.03 -13.36
CA VAL A 142 -3.15 -23.31 -12.21
C VAL A 142 -2.29 -22.11 -11.78
N VAL A 143 -1.54 -21.52 -12.72
CA VAL A 143 -0.75 -20.30 -12.51
C VAL A 143 -1.18 -19.25 -13.56
N LYS A 144 -1.53 -18.05 -13.13
CA LYS A 144 -1.86 -16.93 -14.05
C LYS A 144 -0.60 -16.31 -14.63
N GLY A 145 -0.50 -16.27 -15.95
CA GLY A 145 0.69 -15.80 -16.65
C GLY A 145 1.90 -16.71 -16.39
N ARG A 146 3.10 -16.22 -16.68
CA ARG A 146 4.35 -16.95 -16.41
C ARG A 146 4.92 -16.61 -15.02
N ALA A 147 4.82 -15.36 -14.64
CA ALA A 147 5.36 -14.87 -13.38
C ALA A 147 4.42 -15.09 -12.18
N GLY A 148 3.22 -15.61 -12.43
CA GLY A 148 2.22 -15.91 -11.43
C GLY A 148 1.53 -14.67 -10.84
N SER A 149 0.38 -14.90 -10.20
CA SER A 149 -0.32 -13.88 -9.45
C SER A 149 0.37 -13.63 -8.11
N PRO A 150 0.73 -12.39 -7.75
CA PRO A 150 1.27 -12.08 -6.43
C PRO A 150 0.28 -12.40 -5.29
N TYR A 151 -0.98 -12.61 -5.63
CA TYR A 151 -2.07 -12.93 -4.71
C TYR A 151 -2.34 -14.44 -4.57
N ALA A 152 -1.68 -15.30 -5.36
CA ALA A 152 -1.67 -16.74 -5.15
C ALA A 152 -0.49 -17.16 -4.27
N VAL A 153 -0.51 -16.74 -2.99
CA VAL A 153 0.62 -16.93 -2.06
C VAL A 153 0.82 -18.42 -1.76
N LYS A 154 2.06 -18.89 -1.97
CA LYS A 154 2.50 -20.29 -1.76
C LYS A 154 3.23 -20.49 -0.44
N ASP A 155 3.92 -19.47 0.06
CA ASP A 155 4.65 -19.50 1.33
C ASP A 155 4.69 -18.11 1.98
N TYR A 156 3.98 -17.95 3.09
CA TYR A 156 3.93 -16.69 3.84
C TYR A 156 5.17 -16.38 4.67
N TYR A 157 6.02 -17.36 4.92
CA TYR A 157 7.27 -17.19 5.68
C TYR A 157 8.47 -16.98 4.76
N ASN A 158 8.21 -16.71 3.49
CA ASN A 158 9.22 -16.56 2.46
C ASN A 158 8.87 -15.46 1.45
N VAL A 159 9.84 -15.13 0.61
CA VAL A 159 9.68 -14.14 -0.45
C VAL A 159 9.90 -14.78 -1.82
N ASN A 160 9.33 -14.16 -2.85
CA ASN A 160 9.44 -14.60 -4.23
C ASN A 160 10.93 -14.74 -4.63
N PRO A 161 11.39 -15.93 -5.06
CA PRO A 161 12.78 -16.18 -5.41
C PRO A 161 13.28 -15.38 -6.62
N ASP A 162 12.40 -14.95 -7.52
CA ASP A 162 12.77 -14.10 -8.65
C ASP A 162 13.29 -12.73 -8.24
N LEU A 163 12.91 -12.25 -7.07
CA LEU A 163 13.26 -10.90 -6.59
C LEU A 163 14.66 -10.81 -6.00
N ALA A 164 15.30 -11.94 -5.72
CA ALA A 164 16.65 -11.99 -5.18
C ALA A 164 17.70 -12.11 -6.30
N VAL A 165 18.88 -11.55 -6.05
CA VAL A 165 20.07 -11.82 -6.88
C VAL A 165 20.50 -13.26 -6.68
N ASN A 166 20.54 -13.71 -5.42
CA ASN A 166 20.74 -15.10 -5.08
C ASN A 166 19.46 -15.70 -4.45
N PRO A 167 18.68 -16.50 -5.20
CA PRO A 167 17.43 -17.06 -4.69
C PRO A 167 17.57 -17.85 -3.38
N ALA A 168 18.75 -18.44 -3.09
CA ALA A 168 19.01 -19.11 -1.81
C ALA A 168 19.04 -18.13 -0.61
N ASN A 169 19.40 -16.86 -0.85
CA ASN A 169 19.53 -15.81 0.18
C ASN A 169 18.33 -14.82 0.17
N ARG A 170 17.27 -15.11 -0.58
CA ARG A 170 16.15 -14.20 -0.87
C ARG A 170 15.55 -13.51 0.35
N LEU A 171 15.39 -14.21 1.46
CA LEU A 171 14.84 -13.65 2.69
C LEU A 171 15.80 -12.61 3.29
N ALA A 172 17.10 -12.92 3.33
CA ALA A 172 18.11 -11.98 3.81
C ALA A 172 18.23 -10.74 2.92
N GLU A 173 18.10 -10.89 1.60
CA GLU A 173 18.10 -9.77 0.66
C GLU A 173 16.89 -8.85 0.86
N TYR A 174 15.71 -9.42 1.17
CA TYR A 174 14.54 -8.61 1.51
C TYR A 174 14.69 -7.90 2.86
N GLU A 175 15.24 -8.56 3.89
CA GLU A 175 15.54 -7.93 5.17
C GLU A 175 16.54 -6.76 4.99
N GLN A 176 17.52 -6.89 4.09
CA GLN A 176 18.42 -5.80 3.71
C GLN A 176 17.68 -4.65 3.01
N LEU A 177 16.69 -4.95 2.16
CA LEU A 177 15.86 -3.91 1.55
C LEU A 177 15.02 -3.16 2.60
N ILE A 178 14.41 -3.87 3.56
CA ILE A 178 13.69 -3.25 4.68
C ILE A 178 14.63 -2.28 5.43
N GLN A 179 15.82 -2.76 5.80
CA GLN A 179 16.80 -1.92 6.50
C GLN A 179 17.27 -0.72 5.67
N ARG A 180 17.49 -0.89 4.37
CA ARG A 180 17.84 0.19 3.43
C ARG A 180 16.72 1.23 3.37
N THR A 181 15.47 0.78 3.30
CA THR A 181 14.30 1.67 3.30
C THR A 181 14.24 2.51 4.58
N HIS A 182 14.45 1.88 5.74
CA HIS A 182 14.49 2.56 7.04
C HIS A 182 15.66 3.54 7.13
N ASN A 183 16.84 3.18 6.63
CA ASN A 183 18.02 4.06 6.63
C ASN A 183 17.78 5.34 5.82
N ASN A 184 16.90 5.28 4.82
CA ASN A 184 16.45 6.45 4.06
C ASN A 184 15.26 7.18 4.72
N GLY A 185 14.85 6.77 5.93
CA GLY A 185 13.76 7.39 6.71
C GLY A 185 12.38 7.17 6.09
N LEU A 186 12.19 6.06 5.40
CA LEU A 186 10.93 5.59 4.84
C LEU A 186 10.42 4.38 5.62
N LYS A 187 9.12 4.12 5.57
CA LYS A 187 8.45 2.98 6.20
C LYS A 187 8.07 1.92 5.19
N VAL A 188 7.98 0.68 5.62
CA VAL A 188 7.69 -0.48 4.76
C VAL A 188 6.29 -1.01 5.01
N ILE A 189 5.50 -1.14 3.94
CA ILE A 189 4.20 -1.82 3.93
C ILE A 189 4.33 -3.08 3.06
N MET A 190 3.74 -4.19 3.50
CA MET A 190 3.73 -5.47 2.81
C MET A 190 2.28 -5.96 2.62
N ASP A 191 2.02 -6.69 1.51
CA ASP A 191 0.73 -7.35 1.30
C ASP A 191 0.56 -8.58 2.18
N ILE A 192 -0.66 -8.76 2.71
CA ILE A 192 -1.18 -10.03 3.21
C ILE A 192 -2.50 -10.33 2.48
N VAL A 193 -2.67 -11.55 2.01
CA VAL A 193 -3.82 -12.02 1.23
C VAL A 193 -4.61 -13.04 2.06
N PRO A 194 -5.53 -12.62 2.94
CA PRO A 194 -6.15 -13.54 3.89
C PRO A 194 -7.30 -14.36 3.30
N ASN A 195 -7.96 -13.84 2.26
CA ASN A 195 -9.14 -14.52 1.70
C ASN A 195 -8.82 -15.86 1.02
N HIS A 196 -7.62 -15.99 0.41
CA HIS A 196 -7.22 -17.15 -0.40
C HIS A 196 -5.71 -17.31 -0.45
N ILE A 197 -5.26 -18.48 -0.87
CA ILE A 197 -3.84 -18.81 -1.12
C ILE A 197 -3.71 -19.65 -2.39
N ALA A 198 -2.49 -19.91 -2.86
CA ALA A 198 -2.24 -20.84 -3.96
C ALA A 198 -2.82 -22.23 -3.67
N ARG A 199 -3.27 -22.96 -4.71
CA ARG A 199 -3.79 -24.34 -4.54
C ARG A 199 -2.79 -25.26 -3.86
N LYS A 200 -1.51 -25.13 -4.18
CA LYS A 200 -0.42 -25.86 -3.51
C LYS A 200 0.32 -24.91 -2.57
N TYR A 201 -0.21 -24.73 -1.36
CA TYR A 201 0.51 -24.01 -0.31
C TYR A 201 1.56 -24.93 0.33
N GLU A 202 2.81 -24.50 0.34
CA GLU A 202 3.92 -25.25 0.91
C GLU A 202 5.00 -24.28 1.42
N SER A 203 5.12 -24.15 2.74
CA SER A 203 6.19 -23.35 3.33
C SER A 203 7.43 -24.19 3.60
N ILE A 204 8.56 -23.73 3.08
CA ILE A 204 9.89 -24.30 3.37
C ILE A 204 10.70 -23.45 4.35
N SER A 205 10.16 -22.31 4.77
CA SER A 205 10.84 -21.33 5.63
C SER A 205 10.08 -21.04 6.92
N ALA A 206 8.96 -21.75 7.17
CA ALA A 206 8.19 -21.58 8.39
C ALA A 206 9.03 -21.87 9.65
N PRO A 207 8.83 -21.11 10.74
CA PRO A 207 9.44 -21.42 12.03
C PRO A 207 9.15 -22.84 12.49
N LYS A 208 10.08 -23.45 13.25
CA LYS A 208 9.92 -24.82 13.75
C LYS A 208 8.61 -24.99 14.51
N GLY A 209 7.82 -25.98 14.11
CA GLY A 209 6.52 -26.31 14.73
C GLY A 209 5.32 -25.63 14.09
N VAL A 210 5.52 -24.67 13.16
CA VAL A 210 4.44 -24.08 12.37
C VAL A 210 3.99 -25.07 11.30
N GLN A 211 2.69 -25.31 11.25
CA GLN A 211 2.06 -26.21 10.27
C GLN A 211 1.56 -25.45 9.06
N ASN A 212 1.68 -26.04 7.87
CA ASN A 212 1.09 -25.49 6.65
C ASN A 212 -0.44 -25.38 6.75
N PHE A 213 -1.02 -24.49 5.95
CA PHE A 213 -2.48 -24.45 5.78
C PHE A 213 -2.96 -25.80 5.24
N GLY A 214 -4.05 -26.32 5.81
CA GLY A 214 -4.66 -27.59 5.44
C GLY A 214 -3.96 -28.86 5.98
N GLN A 215 -2.80 -28.74 6.62
CA GLN A 215 -2.02 -29.90 7.08
C GLN A 215 -2.76 -30.76 8.12
N THR A 216 -3.66 -30.17 8.89
CA THR A 216 -4.45 -30.85 9.93
C THR A 216 -5.94 -30.88 9.63
N ASP A 217 -6.35 -30.48 8.43
CA ASP A 217 -7.75 -30.41 8.06
C ASP A 217 -8.39 -31.81 7.95
N ASN A 218 -9.65 -31.90 8.35
CA ASN A 218 -10.51 -33.03 8.02
C ASN A 218 -11.10 -32.83 6.63
N SER A 219 -10.47 -33.36 5.60
CA SER A 219 -10.91 -33.21 4.21
C SER A 219 -12.08 -34.12 3.81
N THR A 220 -12.60 -34.94 4.73
CA THR A 220 -13.78 -35.81 4.48
C THR A 220 -15.11 -35.09 4.63
N VAL A 221 -15.10 -33.86 5.17
CA VAL A 221 -16.27 -32.97 5.35
C VAL A 221 -16.14 -31.70 4.52
N VAL A 222 -17.25 -31.08 4.17
CA VAL A 222 -17.27 -29.81 3.43
C VAL A 222 -16.66 -28.68 4.27
N PHE A 223 -16.96 -28.68 5.58
CA PHE A 223 -16.58 -27.65 6.52
C PHE A 223 -16.35 -28.25 7.92
N ASP A 224 -15.37 -27.73 8.60
CA ASP A 224 -15.15 -27.82 10.03
C ASP A 224 -14.55 -26.48 10.49
N VAL A 225 -14.93 -25.98 11.64
CA VAL A 225 -14.52 -24.63 12.12
C VAL A 225 -13.01 -24.47 12.23
N ASP A 226 -12.29 -25.56 12.51
CA ASP A 226 -10.84 -25.58 12.64
C ASP A 226 -10.10 -25.98 11.33
N ASN A 227 -10.81 -26.38 10.26
CA ASN A 227 -10.23 -26.57 8.94
C ASN A 227 -9.79 -25.22 8.34
N ASN A 228 -8.67 -25.22 7.63
CA ASN A 228 -8.21 -24.05 6.90
C ASN A 228 -8.92 -23.86 5.55
N PHE A 229 -9.47 -24.95 4.97
CA PHE A 229 -10.14 -24.94 3.68
C PHE A 229 -11.57 -25.45 3.76
N TYR A 230 -12.35 -25.12 2.71
CA TYR A 230 -13.59 -25.79 2.37
C TYR A 230 -13.30 -26.84 1.31
N TYR A 231 -13.87 -28.04 1.47
CA TYR A 231 -13.65 -29.17 0.57
C TYR A 231 -14.90 -29.55 -0.22
N VAL A 232 -14.69 -30.31 -1.31
CA VAL A 232 -15.74 -31.00 -2.07
C VAL A 232 -15.48 -32.51 -1.88
N PRO A 233 -16.01 -33.14 -0.80
CA PRO A 233 -15.66 -34.50 -0.46
C PRO A 233 -15.95 -35.48 -1.58
N ASN A 234 -15.05 -36.49 -1.75
CA ASN A 234 -15.14 -37.56 -2.74
C ASN A 234 -15.10 -37.11 -4.22
N GLN A 235 -14.67 -35.87 -4.50
CA GLN A 235 -14.52 -35.34 -5.85
C GLN A 235 -13.15 -34.71 -6.02
N SER A 236 -12.44 -35.10 -7.09
CA SER A 236 -11.14 -34.48 -7.44
C SER A 236 -11.36 -33.18 -8.19
N PHE A 237 -10.41 -32.27 -8.06
CA PHE A 237 -10.39 -31.03 -8.85
C PHE A 237 -10.20 -31.35 -10.34
N VAL A 238 -10.95 -30.64 -11.16
CA VAL A 238 -10.85 -30.72 -12.62
C VAL A 238 -10.61 -29.28 -13.14
N LEU A 239 -9.63 -29.14 -14.03
CA LEU A 239 -9.33 -27.86 -14.66
C LEU A 239 -10.57 -27.27 -15.33
N PRO A 240 -10.74 -25.92 -15.30
CA PRO A 240 -11.82 -25.28 -16.03
C PRO A 240 -11.70 -25.50 -17.54
N LYS A 241 -12.81 -25.42 -18.25
CA LYS A 241 -12.76 -25.31 -19.71
C LYS A 241 -12.22 -23.94 -20.09
N TYR A 242 -11.09 -23.90 -20.80
CA TYR A 242 -10.50 -22.65 -21.25
C TYR A 242 -11.41 -21.91 -22.24
N GLU A 243 -11.45 -20.60 -22.12
CA GLU A 243 -12.26 -19.70 -22.94
C GLU A 243 -11.36 -18.74 -23.74
N ASN A 244 -11.91 -18.04 -24.72
CA ASN A 244 -11.25 -16.99 -25.51
C ASN A 244 -9.90 -17.40 -26.12
N ASN A 245 -9.76 -18.66 -26.52
CA ASN A 245 -8.51 -19.25 -27.05
C ASN A 245 -7.32 -19.17 -26.07
N TYR A 246 -7.61 -19.06 -24.77
CA TYR A 246 -6.56 -19.11 -23.77
C TYR A 246 -5.85 -20.46 -23.80
N LEU A 247 -4.53 -20.40 -23.69
CA LEU A 247 -3.68 -21.56 -23.48
C LEU A 247 -2.66 -21.22 -22.40
N PRO A 248 -2.39 -22.13 -21.43
CA PRO A 248 -1.34 -21.93 -20.44
C PRO A 248 -0.01 -21.57 -21.16
N LEU A 249 0.71 -20.57 -20.59
CA LEU A 249 1.96 -20.04 -21.15
C LEU A 249 1.87 -19.58 -22.62
N GLY A 250 0.66 -19.18 -23.09
CA GLY A 250 0.46 -18.80 -24.49
C GLY A 250 0.59 -19.97 -25.48
N GLY A 251 0.47 -21.19 -25.05
CA GLY A 251 0.58 -22.41 -25.85
C GLY A 251 2.00 -22.99 -25.96
N GLU A 252 2.94 -22.51 -25.16
CA GLU A 252 4.28 -23.11 -25.08
C GLU A 252 4.20 -24.53 -24.53
N LYS A 253 5.01 -25.44 -25.07
CA LYS A 253 5.08 -26.82 -24.59
C LYS A 253 5.78 -26.87 -23.23
N HIS A 254 5.11 -27.43 -22.25
CA HIS A 254 5.67 -27.64 -20.92
C HIS A 254 5.27 -29.02 -20.39
N LYS A 255 6.13 -29.69 -19.64
CA LYS A 255 5.93 -31.07 -19.17
C LYS A 255 4.74 -31.23 -18.23
N MET A 256 4.34 -30.17 -17.54
CA MET A 256 3.22 -30.13 -16.59
C MET A 256 1.93 -29.57 -17.22
N ILE A 257 1.91 -29.23 -18.52
CA ILE A 257 0.69 -28.92 -19.26
C ILE A 257 0.20 -30.22 -19.84
N ASP A 258 -0.51 -31.00 -19.04
CA ASP A 258 -0.99 -32.36 -19.37
C ASP A 258 -2.51 -32.51 -19.24
N GLY A 259 -3.22 -31.41 -18.97
CA GLY A 259 -4.68 -31.37 -18.82
C GLY A 259 -5.15 -31.80 -17.43
N LYS A 260 -4.29 -31.82 -16.41
CA LYS A 260 -4.62 -32.28 -15.06
C LYS A 260 -3.91 -31.45 -14.00
N PHE A 261 -4.57 -31.29 -12.88
CA PHE A 261 -3.96 -30.82 -11.63
C PHE A 261 -4.41 -31.76 -10.50
N GLU A 262 -3.46 -32.37 -9.80
CA GLU A 262 -3.76 -33.33 -8.75
C GLU A 262 -4.17 -32.66 -7.44
N GLU A 263 -5.47 -32.62 -7.17
CA GLU A 263 -6.06 -32.21 -5.90
C GLU A 263 -7.28 -33.09 -5.57
N ASN A 264 -7.20 -33.89 -4.52
CA ASN A 264 -8.27 -34.78 -4.07
C ASN A 264 -8.35 -34.80 -2.53
N PRO A 265 -9.50 -34.42 -1.92
CA PRO A 265 -10.66 -33.82 -2.58
C PRO A 265 -10.38 -32.40 -3.09
N ALA A 266 -11.20 -31.95 -4.04
CA ALA A 266 -11.15 -30.57 -4.52
C ALA A 266 -11.45 -29.58 -3.39
N LYS A 267 -10.89 -28.39 -3.48
CA LYS A 267 -11.15 -27.26 -2.57
C LYS A 267 -11.92 -26.17 -3.30
N TRP A 268 -12.70 -25.37 -2.57
CA TRP A 268 -13.37 -24.21 -3.14
C TRP A 268 -12.34 -23.23 -3.70
N THR A 269 -12.69 -22.57 -4.80
CA THR A 269 -11.83 -21.53 -5.41
C THR A 269 -11.77 -20.28 -4.54
N GLY A 270 -10.76 -19.44 -4.77
CA GLY A 270 -10.54 -18.19 -4.00
C GLY A 270 -11.74 -17.25 -3.94
N ASN A 271 -12.55 -17.17 -5.00
CA ASN A 271 -13.80 -16.41 -5.03
C ASN A 271 -15.02 -17.18 -4.45
N GLY A 272 -14.82 -18.44 -4.01
CA GLY A 272 -15.84 -19.24 -3.33
C GLY A 272 -16.69 -20.15 -4.22
N SER A 273 -16.27 -20.43 -5.45
CA SER A 273 -16.91 -21.46 -6.28
C SER A 273 -16.76 -22.83 -5.61
N ARG A 274 -17.87 -23.58 -5.52
CA ARG A 274 -17.99 -24.87 -4.81
C ARG A 274 -17.91 -26.06 -5.77
N SER A 275 -17.74 -25.80 -7.07
CA SER A 275 -17.65 -26.84 -8.09
C SER A 275 -16.27 -27.49 -8.08
N PRO A 276 -16.16 -28.84 -8.20
CA PRO A 276 -14.87 -29.49 -8.43
C PRO A 276 -14.28 -29.12 -9.81
N GLN A 277 -15.11 -28.73 -10.79
CA GLN A 277 -14.71 -28.09 -12.04
C GLN A 277 -15.25 -26.67 -12.05
N PRO A 278 -14.45 -25.64 -11.64
CA PRO A 278 -14.90 -24.26 -11.66
C PRO A 278 -15.04 -23.72 -13.09
N ASN A 279 -15.64 -22.53 -13.24
CA ASN A 279 -15.63 -21.80 -14.50
C ASN A 279 -14.24 -21.17 -14.74
N PHE A 280 -13.97 -20.74 -15.96
CA PHE A 280 -12.69 -20.13 -16.33
C PHE A 280 -12.47 -18.75 -15.66
N ASP A 281 -13.53 -18.01 -15.37
CA ASP A 281 -13.50 -16.73 -14.68
C ASP A 281 -13.49 -16.86 -13.14
N ASP A 282 -13.67 -18.05 -12.59
CA ASP A 282 -13.42 -18.33 -11.18
C ASP A 282 -11.91 -18.20 -10.88
N TRP A 283 -11.57 -17.87 -9.63
CA TRP A 283 -10.17 -17.79 -9.22
C TRP A 283 -9.60 -19.18 -8.96
N TYR A 284 -9.58 -20.00 -10.03
CA TYR A 284 -9.25 -21.44 -9.94
C TYR A 284 -7.78 -21.71 -9.61
N GLU A 285 -6.89 -20.73 -9.77
CA GLU A 285 -5.48 -20.80 -9.35
C GLU A 285 -5.30 -20.68 -7.83
N THR A 286 -6.36 -20.31 -7.11
CA THR A 286 -6.36 -20.13 -5.66
C THR A 286 -7.44 -20.95 -4.97
N VAL A 287 -7.29 -21.14 -3.66
CA VAL A 287 -8.25 -21.81 -2.79
C VAL A 287 -8.71 -20.89 -1.67
N LYS A 288 -10.02 -20.92 -1.40
CA LYS A 288 -10.69 -20.15 -0.36
C LYS A 288 -10.23 -20.62 1.02
N LEU A 289 -9.85 -19.67 1.88
CA LEU A 289 -9.57 -19.94 3.29
C LEU A 289 -10.85 -19.86 4.12
N ASN A 290 -10.93 -20.76 5.10
CA ASN A 290 -12.04 -20.85 6.03
C ASN A 290 -11.76 -20.05 7.30
N PHE A 291 -12.62 -19.11 7.58
CA PHE A 291 -12.56 -18.24 8.77
C PHE A 291 -13.60 -18.62 9.85
N GLY A 292 -14.11 -19.84 9.82
CA GLY A 292 -15.15 -20.30 10.73
C GLY A 292 -16.56 -19.84 10.32
N ILE A 293 -16.79 -19.67 9.02
CA ILE A 293 -18.12 -19.40 8.45
C ILE A 293 -18.57 -20.65 7.73
N SER A 294 -19.69 -21.26 8.16
CA SER A 294 -20.23 -22.45 7.53
C SER A 294 -20.69 -22.16 6.08
N PRO A 295 -20.91 -23.18 5.25
CA PRO A 295 -21.46 -23.02 3.91
C PRO A 295 -22.81 -22.30 3.86
N ASP A 296 -23.58 -22.33 4.95
CA ASP A 296 -24.87 -21.67 5.10
C ASP A 296 -24.75 -20.24 5.67
N GLY A 297 -23.52 -19.79 5.96
CA GLY A 297 -23.24 -18.43 6.43
C GLY A 297 -23.24 -18.26 7.96
N GLU A 298 -23.38 -19.34 8.71
CA GLU A 298 -23.32 -19.28 10.18
C GLU A 298 -21.90 -19.05 10.67
N LYS A 299 -21.75 -18.14 11.64
CA LYS A 299 -20.45 -17.78 12.22
C LYS A 299 -20.18 -18.65 13.45
N GLU A 300 -19.23 -19.55 13.37
CA GLU A 300 -18.82 -20.45 14.44
C GLU A 300 -17.62 -19.94 15.25
N PHE A 301 -17.65 -18.67 15.60
CA PHE A 301 -16.64 -18.00 16.44
C PHE A 301 -17.29 -16.95 17.33
N PRO A 302 -16.62 -16.52 18.43
CA PRO A 302 -17.16 -15.50 19.34
C PRO A 302 -17.43 -14.18 18.60
N GLN A 303 -18.55 -13.56 18.93
CA GLN A 303 -18.97 -12.26 18.39
C GLN A 303 -18.52 -11.13 19.31
N LEU A 304 -18.14 -9.97 18.75
CA LEU A 304 -17.84 -8.78 19.52
C LEU A 304 -19.10 -8.29 20.27
N PRO A 305 -18.99 -7.94 21.54
CA PRO A 305 -20.10 -7.33 22.27
C PRO A 305 -20.54 -6.01 21.63
N LYS A 306 -21.82 -5.67 21.82
CA LYS A 306 -22.36 -4.37 21.38
C LYS A 306 -21.57 -3.23 22.03
N GLY A 307 -21.22 -2.20 21.26
CA GLY A 307 -20.47 -1.05 21.73
C GLY A 307 -18.96 -1.16 21.52
N TYR A 308 -18.43 -2.33 21.12
CA TYR A 308 -17.00 -2.52 20.90
C TYR A 308 -16.45 -1.69 19.75
N GLU A 309 -17.28 -1.20 18.86
CA GLU A 309 -16.87 -0.22 17.82
C GLU A 309 -16.20 1.02 18.42
N ASN A 310 -16.56 1.40 19.65
CA ASN A 310 -16.02 2.56 20.37
C ASN A 310 -14.85 2.23 21.31
N GLU A 311 -14.51 0.94 21.47
CA GLU A 311 -13.45 0.51 22.35
C GLU A 311 -12.07 0.62 21.68
N SER A 312 -11.01 0.75 22.49
CA SER A 312 -9.63 0.79 22.00
C SER A 312 -9.14 -0.59 21.54
N TYR A 313 -8.05 -0.62 20.73
CA TYR A 313 -7.47 -1.88 20.29
C TYR A 313 -6.97 -2.75 21.46
N GLU A 314 -6.55 -2.17 22.57
CA GLU A 314 -6.18 -2.90 23.79
C GLU A 314 -7.36 -3.67 24.36
N LYS A 315 -8.56 -3.06 24.36
CA LYS A 315 -9.80 -3.73 24.82
C LYS A 315 -10.19 -4.87 23.89
N HIS A 316 -10.07 -4.67 22.57
CA HIS A 316 -10.25 -5.73 21.57
C HIS A 316 -9.27 -6.89 21.82
N TYR A 317 -8.00 -6.60 22.01
CA TYR A 317 -6.98 -7.62 22.29
C TYR A 317 -7.30 -8.39 23.57
N GLN A 318 -7.71 -7.71 24.66
CA GLN A 318 -8.11 -8.37 25.93
C GLN A 318 -9.34 -9.25 25.73
N PHE A 319 -10.32 -8.85 24.93
CA PHE A 319 -11.50 -9.67 24.62
C PHE A 319 -11.09 -10.98 23.93
N TRP A 320 -10.18 -10.90 22.94
CA TRP A 320 -9.78 -12.06 22.15
C TRP A 320 -8.79 -12.99 22.86
N LYS A 321 -8.09 -12.53 23.90
CA LYS A 321 -6.99 -13.24 24.55
C LYS A 321 -7.34 -14.67 24.99
N ASP A 322 -8.53 -14.86 25.54
CA ASP A 322 -8.97 -16.13 26.10
C ASP A 322 -10.10 -16.79 25.28
N LYS A 323 -10.31 -16.35 24.05
CA LYS A 323 -11.33 -16.89 23.15
C LYS A 323 -10.75 -17.97 22.25
N LYS A 324 -11.49 -19.09 22.09
CA LYS A 324 -11.21 -20.04 21.02
C LYS A 324 -11.59 -19.38 19.69
N VAL A 325 -10.65 -19.35 18.77
CA VAL A 325 -10.84 -18.81 17.41
C VAL A 325 -10.45 -19.88 16.39
N PRO A 326 -10.96 -19.80 15.14
CA PRO A 326 -10.61 -20.74 14.07
C PRO A 326 -9.09 -20.83 13.84
N ASN A 327 -8.60 -21.99 13.45
CA ASN A 327 -7.17 -22.25 13.21
C ASN A 327 -6.56 -21.23 12.20
N THR A 328 -7.28 -20.87 11.16
CA THR A 328 -6.84 -19.87 10.16
C THR A 328 -6.49 -18.52 10.80
N TRP A 329 -7.23 -18.08 11.85
CA TRP A 329 -6.94 -16.83 12.54
C TRP A 329 -5.61 -16.86 13.28
N LEU A 330 -5.31 -17.98 13.91
CA LEU A 330 -4.03 -18.21 14.62
C LEU A 330 -2.86 -18.11 13.65
N LYS A 331 -2.96 -18.77 12.50
CA LYS A 331 -1.92 -18.76 11.46
C LYS A 331 -1.65 -17.34 10.93
N PHE A 332 -2.68 -16.57 10.60
CA PHE A 332 -2.47 -15.19 10.13
C PHE A 332 -1.89 -14.26 11.18
N LYS A 333 -2.25 -14.44 12.46
CA LYS A 333 -1.61 -13.69 13.54
C LYS A 333 -0.11 -14.01 13.61
N GLU A 334 0.27 -15.28 13.54
CA GLU A 334 1.68 -15.69 13.54
C GLU A 334 2.44 -15.12 12.34
N ILE A 335 1.86 -15.17 11.14
CA ILE A 335 2.42 -14.58 9.91
C ILE A 335 2.64 -13.07 10.08
N ALA A 336 1.64 -12.33 10.54
CA ALA A 336 1.76 -10.89 10.72
C ALA A 336 2.83 -10.52 11.76
N LEU A 337 2.87 -11.22 12.89
CA LEU A 337 3.87 -10.99 13.93
C LEU A 337 5.29 -11.34 13.44
N PHE A 338 5.45 -12.42 12.65
CA PHE A 338 6.72 -12.78 12.02
C PHE A 338 7.27 -11.62 11.15
N TRP A 339 6.44 -11.02 10.29
CA TRP A 339 6.87 -9.93 9.43
C TRP A 339 7.13 -8.63 10.18
N LEU A 340 6.38 -8.34 11.26
CA LEU A 340 6.70 -7.23 12.15
C LEU A 340 8.07 -7.41 12.81
N GLU A 341 8.43 -8.63 13.20
CA GLU A 341 9.77 -8.94 13.76
C GLU A 341 10.89 -8.78 12.73
N LYS A 342 10.60 -8.99 11.44
CA LYS A 342 11.50 -8.73 10.33
C LYS A 342 11.63 -7.23 9.99
N GLY A 343 10.85 -6.36 10.62
CA GLY A 343 10.94 -4.90 10.47
C GLY A 343 9.91 -4.28 9.53
N VAL A 344 8.91 -5.03 9.05
CA VAL A 344 7.77 -4.46 8.31
C VAL A 344 7.00 -3.50 9.23
N ASP A 345 6.68 -2.29 8.75
CA ASP A 345 5.99 -1.25 9.54
C ASP A 345 4.46 -1.33 9.42
N GLY A 346 3.94 -2.12 8.50
CA GLY A 346 2.50 -2.26 8.32
C GLY A 346 2.11 -3.16 7.15
N PHE A 347 0.82 -3.30 6.95
CA PHE A 347 0.27 -4.23 5.97
C PHE A 347 -0.82 -3.58 5.11
N ARG A 348 -0.90 -4.03 3.85
CA ARG A 348 -2.09 -3.90 3.02
C ARG A 348 -2.76 -5.26 2.97
N PHE A 349 -4.04 -5.31 3.29
CA PHE A 349 -4.83 -6.53 3.33
C PHE A 349 -5.68 -6.62 2.07
N ASP A 350 -5.37 -7.64 1.26
CA ASP A 350 -6.08 -7.95 0.02
C ASP A 350 -7.48 -8.48 0.31
N MET A 351 -8.47 -8.09 -0.53
CA MET A 351 -9.85 -8.57 -0.48
C MET A 351 -10.43 -8.65 0.94
N ALA A 352 -10.12 -7.65 1.78
CA ALA A 352 -10.41 -7.69 3.21
C ALA A 352 -11.90 -7.79 3.54
N GLU A 353 -12.79 -7.32 2.66
CA GLU A 353 -14.24 -7.42 2.85
C GLU A 353 -14.80 -8.85 2.71
N MET A 354 -14.04 -9.76 2.11
CA MET A 354 -14.41 -11.19 2.00
C MET A 354 -14.08 -11.99 3.27
N VAL A 355 -13.56 -11.33 4.29
CA VAL A 355 -13.12 -11.91 5.57
C VAL A 355 -13.89 -11.23 6.71
N PRO A 356 -14.35 -11.98 7.75
CA PRO A 356 -15.21 -11.41 8.78
C PRO A 356 -14.53 -10.30 9.59
N VAL A 357 -15.29 -9.27 9.94
CA VAL A 357 -14.79 -8.10 10.68
C VAL A 357 -14.23 -8.48 12.06
N GLU A 358 -14.73 -9.55 12.66
CA GLU A 358 -14.26 -10.08 13.92
C GLU A 358 -12.80 -10.60 13.83
N PHE A 359 -12.44 -11.23 12.71
CA PHE A 359 -11.05 -11.62 12.45
C PHE A 359 -10.14 -10.39 12.42
N TRP A 360 -10.58 -9.32 11.78
CA TRP A 360 -9.79 -8.08 11.73
C TRP A 360 -9.61 -7.47 13.11
N SER A 361 -10.66 -7.47 13.94
CA SER A 361 -10.56 -7.09 15.34
C SER A 361 -9.48 -7.89 16.08
N TYR A 362 -9.50 -9.22 15.91
CA TYR A 362 -8.52 -10.13 16.49
C TYR A 362 -7.09 -9.84 16.00
N LEU A 363 -6.89 -9.81 14.69
CA LEU A 363 -5.57 -9.65 14.09
C LEU A 363 -4.98 -8.26 14.35
N ASN A 364 -5.75 -7.21 14.04
CA ASN A 364 -5.27 -5.84 14.10
C ASN A 364 -4.99 -5.39 15.53
N SER A 365 -5.80 -5.84 16.50
CA SER A 365 -5.49 -5.57 17.90
C SER A 365 -4.17 -6.21 18.33
N ALA A 366 -3.87 -7.45 17.89
CA ALA A 366 -2.59 -8.10 18.17
C ALA A 366 -1.41 -7.39 17.50
N ILE A 367 -1.57 -6.96 16.24
CA ILE A 367 -0.57 -6.15 15.53
C ILE A 367 -0.30 -4.85 16.27
N LYS A 368 -1.34 -4.13 16.67
CA LYS A 368 -1.23 -2.85 17.39
C LYS A 368 -0.63 -3.02 18.80
N MET A 369 -0.87 -4.13 19.47
CA MET A 369 -0.18 -4.44 20.73
C MET A 369 1.32 -4.65 20.53
N LYS A 370 1.75 -5.24 19.41
CA LYS A 370 3.17 -5.44 19.07
C LYS A 370 3.80 -4.13 18.61
N ASN A 371 3.13 -3.37 17.76
CA ASN A 371 3.58 -2.08 17.24
C ASN A 371 2.40 -1.11 17.07
N PRO A 372 2.14 -0.20 18.04
CA PRO A 372 1.02 0.76 17.96
C PRO A 372 1.06 1.69 16.75
N LYS A 373 2.24 1.88 16.12
CA LYS A 373 2.43 2.73 14.95
C LYS A 373 2.30 1.98 13.62
N SER A 374 1.96 0.68 13.64
CA SER A 374 1.76 -0.09 12.40
C SER A 374 0.73 0.57 11.49
N PHE A 375 1.01 0.58 10.18
CA PHE A 375 0.11 1.10 9.15
C PHE A 375 -0.78 -0.05 8.64
N LEU A 376 -2.08 0.03 8.84
CA LEU A 376 -3.04 -1.03 8.47
C LEU A 376 -4.00 -0.50 7.41
N LEU A 377 -3.83 -0.94 6.18
CA LEU A 377 -4.63 -0.56 5.02
C LEU A 377 -5.44 -1.77 4.53
N ALA A 378 -6.72 -1.60 4.31
CA ALA A 378 -7.59 -2.67 3.79
C ALA A 378 -8.24 -2.31 2.47
N GLU A 379 -8.34 -3.29 1.60
CA GLU A 379 -9.13 -3.24 0.38
C GLU A 379 -10.58 -3.60 0.68
N ILE A 380 -11.45 -2.60 0.68
CA ILE A 380 -12.90 -2.70 0.92
C ILE A 380 -13.61 -1.92 -0.17
N TYR A 381 -14.54 -2.54 -0.88
CA TYR A 381 -15.31 -1.92 -1.96
C TYR A 381 -16.77 -1.62 -1.61
N ASN A 382 -17.26 -2.14 -0.47
CA ASN A 382 -18.63 -1.89 -0.01
C ASN A 382 -18.69 -0.68 0.94
N PRO A 383 -19.18 0.51 0.53
CA PRO A 383 -19.23 1.69 1.38
C PRO A 383 -20.05 1.51 2.67
N LYS A 384 -21.02 0.60 2.66
CA LYS A 384 -21.84 0.30 3.87
C LYS A 384 -21.03 -0.40 4.96
N ALA A 385 -19.95 -1.08 4.60
CA ALA A 385 -19.09 -1.81 5.51
C ALA A 385 -17.93 -0.95 6.08
N TYR A 386 -17.60 0.20 5.47
CA TYR A 386 -16.42 0.99 5.83
C TYR A 386 -16.30 1.23 7.34
N ARG A 387 -17.38 1.68 7.99
CA ARG A 387 -17.37 2.01 9.43
C ARG A 387 -17.14 0.79 10.32
N ASP A 388 -17.67 -0.37 9.92
CA ASP A 388 -17.43 -1.61 10.66
C ASP A 388 -15.95 -2.03 10.59
N TYR A 389 -15.32 -1.98 9.42
CA TYR A 389 -13.91 -2.35 9.27
C TYR A 389 -12.97 -1.35 9.97
N ILE A 390 -13.30 -0.06 9.97
CA ILE A 390 -12.54 0.96 10.69
C ILE A 390 -12.73 0.78 12.21
N HIS A 391 -13.98 0.77 12.68
CA HIS A 391 -14.26 0.86 14.11
C HIS A 391 -14.21 -0.48 14.84
N LYS A 392 -14.82 -1.55 14.27
CA LYS A 392 -14.77 -2.90 14.84
C LYS A 392 -13.52 -3.65 14.38
N GLY A 393 -13.18 -3.59 13.10
CA GLY A 393 -12.00 -4.24 12.51
C GLY A 393 -10.67 -3.59 12.88
N LYS A 394 -10.69 -2.35 13.44
CA LYS A 394 -9.49 -1.59 13.84
C LYS A 394 -8.52 -1.35 12.67
N MET A 395 -9.05 -1.16 11.45
CA MET A 395 -8.25 -0.70 10.30
C MET A 395 -7.91 0.78 10.46
N ASP A 396 -6.66 1.15 10.14
CA ASP A 396 -6.28 2.56 10.09
C ASP A 396 -6.85 3.24 8.85
N TYR A 397 -6.79 2.53 7.69
CA TYR A 397 -7.15 3.09 6.40
C TYR A 397 -7.87 2.06 5.52
N LEU A 398 -8.79 2.56 4.68
CA LEU A 398 -9.45 1.83 3.61
C LEU A 398 -9.19 2.53 2.28
N TYR A 399 -9.29 1.82 1.16
CA TYR A 399 -9.30 2.44 -0.16
C TYR A 399 -10.54 3.31 -0.38
N ASP A 400 -10.37 4.53 -0.84
CA ASP A 400 -11.46 5.36 -1.33
C ASP A 400 -11.70 5.09 -2.83
N LYS A 401 -12.04 3.84 -3.16
CA LYS A 401 -12.22 3.38 -4.55
C LYS A 401 -13.61 3.71 -5.09
N VAL A 402 -14.64 3.22 -4.41
CA VAL A 402 -16.01 3.22 -4.94
C VAL A 402 -16.65 4.62 -4.92
N GLN A 403 -16.16 5.52 -4.10
CA GLN A 403 -16.71 6.88 -3.97
C GLN A 403 -15.83 7.93 -4.64
N LEU A 404 -14.73 8.37 -4.03
CA LEU A 404 -13.95 9.48 -4.58
C LEU A 404 -13.18 9.12 -5.85
N TYR A 405 -12.50 7.96 -5.86
CA TYR A 405 -11.77 7.52 -7.04
C TYR A 405 -12.69 7.41 -8.27
N ASP A 406 -13.82 6.69 -8.14
CA ASP A 406 -14.76 6.51 -9.26
C ASP A 406 -15.37 7.83 -9.70
N THR A 407 -15.66 8.74 -8.77
CA THR A 407 -16.16 10.10 -9.07
C THR A 407 -15.11 10.88 -9.87
N LEU A 408 -13.86 10.94 -9.40
CA LEU A 408 -12.78 11.66 -10.09
C LEU A 408 -12.48 11.06 -11.46
N ARG A 409 -12.43 9.73 -11.56
CA ARG A 409 -12.26 9.04 -12.83
C ARG A 409 -13.37 9.38 -13.83
N ASN A 410 -14.63 9.37 -13.41
CA ASN A 410 -15.75 9.72 -14.28
C ASN A 410 -15.71 11.18 -14.74
N ILE A 411 -15.24 12.12 -13.89
CA ILE A 411 -15.04 13.52 -14.28
C ILE A 411 -13.96 13.61 -15.36
N VAL A 412 -12.81 12.96 -15.16
CA VAL A 412 -11.66 13.03 -16.08
C VAL A 412 -11.94 12.28 -17.39
N GLN A 413 -12.41 11.05 -17.32
CA GLN A 413 -12.61 10.16 -18.47
C GLN A 413 -13.86 10.49 -19.28
N ARG A 414 -14.98 10.77 -18.57
CA ARG A 414 -16.31 10.90 -19.19
C ARG A 414 -16.83 12.34 -19.19
N GLY A 415 -16.09 13.27 -18.62
CA GLY A 415 -16.48 14.67 -18.54
C GLY A 415 -17.71 14.93 -17.65
N HIS A 416 -17.94 14.08 -16.62
CA HIS A 416 -19.00 14.32 -15.65
C HIS A 416 -18.81 15.64 -14.90
N SER A 417 -19.89 16.14 -14.28
CA SER A 417 -19.86 17.33 -13.43
C SER A 417 -19.05 17.12 -12.17
N THR A 418 -18.31 18.15 -11.73
CA THR A 418 -17.62 18.18 -10.43
C THR A 418 -18.59 18.25 -9.25
N ASP A 419 -19.89 18.47 -9.48
CA ASP A 419 -20.94 18.49 -8.44
C ASP A 419 -21.00 17.16 -7.66
N GLY A 420 -20.50 16.04 -8.23
CA GLY A 420 -20.46 14.75 -7.58
C GLY A 420 -19.43 14.60 -6.44
N ILE A 421 -18.45 15.52 -6.31
CA ILE A 421 -17.37 15.37 -5.32
C ILE A 421 -17.85 15.69 -3.90
N ALA A 422 -18.54 16.81 -3.70
CA ALA A 422 -18.95 17.25 -2.38
C ALA A 422 -19.93 16.29 -1.66
N PRO A 423 -20.89 15.62 -2.32
CA PRO A 423 -21.72 14.58 -1.71
C PRO A 423 -20.91 13.41 -1.15
N VAL A 424 -19.84 13.00 -1.83
CA VAL A 424 -18.92 11.95 -1.33
C VAL A 424 -18.27 12.38 -0.01
N GLN A 425 -17.82 13.64 0.06
CA GLN A 425 -17.20 14.15 1.29
C GLN A 425 -18.18 14.30 2.44
N GLU A 426 -19.44 14.60 2.16
CA GLU A 426 -20.50 14.67 3.20
C GLU A 426 -20.83 13.26 3.74
N ASP A 427 -20.90 12.26 2.86
CA ASP A 427 -21.17 10.87 3.24
C ASP A 427 -20.03 10.26 4.10
N LEU A 428 -18.79 10.62 3.78
CA LEU A 428 -17.60 10.11 4.46
C LEU A 428 -17.06 11.03 5.57
N LYS A 429 -17.74 12.13 5.93
CA LYS A 429 -17.20 13.18 6.80
C LYS A 429 -16.67 12.69 8.15
N ASP A 430 -17.30 11.67 8.73
CA ASP A 430 -16.93 11.07 10.01
C ASP A 430 -15.72 10.13 9.94
N ILE A 431 -15.44 9.59 8.75
CA ILE A 431 -14.33 8.65 8.49
C ILE A 431 -13.35 9.16 7.43
N SER A 432 -13.46 10.40 6.98
CA SER A 432 -12.66 10.94 5.86
C SER A 432 -11.14 10.85 6.09
N SER A 433 -10.69 10.90 7.35
CA SER A 433 -9.27 10.72 7.70
C SER A 433 -8.77 9.27 7.58
N HIS A 434 -9.68 8.33 7.41
CA HIS A 434 -9.38 6.90 7.23
C HIS A 434 -9.43 6.43 5.77
N MET A 435 -9.85 7.31 4.84
CA MET A 435 -10.03 6.94 3.43
C MET A 435 -8.78 7.29 2.62
N LEU A 436 -7.91 6.30 2.35
CA LEU A 436 -6.72 6.48 1.52
C LEU A 436 -7.10 6.81 0.08
N HIS A 437 -6.63 7.96 -0.41
CA HIS A 437 -6.93 8.46 -1.75
C HIS A 437 -5.86 8.08 -2.77
N PHE A 438 -6.27 7.68 -3.97
CA PHE A 438 -5.37 7.33 -5.07
C PHE A 438 -6.06 7.53 -6.42
N LEU A 439 -5.30 7.51 -7.51
CA LEU A 439 -5.82 7.50 -8.89
C LEU A 439 -5.25 6.34 -9.72
N GLU A 440 -4.19 5.69 -9.28
CA GLU A 440 -3.63 4.47 -9.85
C GLU A 440 -3.24 3.49 -8.76
N ASN A 441 -3.36 2.21 -9.05
CA ASN A 441 -2.72 1.10 -8.36
C ASN A 441 -2.47 -0.05 -9.36
N HIS A 442 -2.11 -1.21 -8.87
CA HIS A 442 -1.80 -2.38 -9.71
C HIS A 442 -3.04 -3.05 -10.34
N ASP A 443 -4.25 -2.75 -9.85
CA ASP A 443 -5.53 -3.30 -10.34
C ASP A 443 -6.28 -2.35 -11.28
N GLU A 444 -5.97 -1.07 -11.26
CA GLU A 444 -6.67 -0.05 -12.04
C GLU A 444 -5.89 0.33 -13.32
N GLN A 445 -6.59 0.94 -14.27
CA GLN A 445 -5.96 1.49 -15.47
C GLN A 445 -4.97 2.59 -15.09
N ARG A 446 -3.87 2.66 -15.83
CA ARG A 446 -2.95 3.79 -15.74
C ARG A 446 -3.64 5.09 -16.14
N ILE A 447 -3.37 6.20 -15.47
CA ILE A 447 -3.92 7.52 -15.80
C ILE A 447 -3.60 7.88 -17.25
N ALA A 448 -2.38 7.63 -17.70
CA ALA A 448 -1.95 7.94 -19.06
C ALA A 448 -2.51 7.00 -20.14
N SER A 449 -3.22 5.92 -19.76
CA SER A 449 -3.85 5.01 -20.70
C SER A 449 -5.04 5.65 -21.43
N LYS A 450 -5.38 5.09 -22.58
CA LYS A 450 -6.56 5.50 -23.38
C LYS A 450 -7.87 5.28 -22.63
N GLU A 451 -7.89 4.31 -21.69
CA GLU A 451 -9.06 3.92 -20.91
C GLU A 451 -9.24 4.76 -19.64
N PHE A 452 -8.36 5.74 -19.38
CA PHE A 452 -8.54 6.70 -18.28
C PHE A 452 -8.46 8.15 -18.80
N ALA A 453 -7.29 8.78 -18.83
CA ALA A 453 -7.14 10.18 -19.20
C ALA A 453 -6.48 10.39 -20.57
N GLU A 454 -5.82 9.34 -21.14
CA GLU A 454 -5.04 9.39 -22.39
C GLU A 454 -3.78 10.27 -22.28
N LYS A 455 -3.87 11.39 -21.58
CA LYS A 455 -2.76 12.29 -21.27
C LYS A 455 -2.72 12.51 -19.77
N PRO A 456 -1.61 12.25 -19.08
CA PRO A 456 -1.56 12.30 -17.61
C PRO A 456 -1.88 13.70 -17.06
N GLU A 457 -1.66 14.76 -17.83
CA GLU A 457 -1.96 16.13 -17.42
C GLU A 457 -3.47 16.37 -17.21
N LYS A 458 -4.34 15.64 -17.92
CA LYS A 458 -5.80 15.74 -17.73
C LYS A 458 -6.27 15.36 -16.34
N ALA A 459 -5.50 14.53 -15.63
CA ALA A 459 -5.83 14.09 -14.27
C ALA A 459 -5.16 14.93 -13.17
N LEU A 460 -4.37 15.95 -13.48
CA LEU A 460 -3.72 16.79 -12.48
C LEU A 460 -4.70 17.47 -11.51
N PRO A 461 -5.84 18.05 -11.95
CA PRO A 461 -6.84 18.58 -11.02
C PRO A 461 -7.42 17.50 -10.10
N ALA A 462 -7.65 16.29 -10.61
CA ALA A 462 -8.11 15.15 -9.81
C ALA A 462 -7.05 14.73 -8.77
N MET A 463 -5.78 14.78 -9.13
CA MET A 463 -4.68 14.48 -8.21
C MET A 463 -4.54 15.54 -7.11
N VAL A 464 -4.77 16.83 -7.42
CA VAL A 464 -4.83 17.90 -6.42
C VAL A 464 -5.97 17.66 -5.44
N VAL A 465 -7.17 17.34 -5.94
CA VAL A 465 -8.31 16.98 -5.08
C VAL A 465 -7.96 15.75 -4.22
N SER A 466 -7.50 14.67 -4.83
CA SER A 466 -7.11 13.43 -4.14
C SER A 466 -6.09 13.68 -3.01
N HIS A 467 -5.13 14.58 -3.22
CA HIS A 467 -4.09 14.87 -2.22
C HIS A 467 -4.57 15.82 -1.11
N THR A 468 -5.48 16.77 -1.42
CA THR A 468 -5.75 17.89 -0.50
C THR A 468 -7.11 17.82 0.20
N ILE A 469 -8.02 16.93 -0.22
CA ILE A 469 -9.41 16.94 0.23
C ILE A 469 -9.61 16.47 1.67
N SER A 470 -8.72 15.62 2.19
CA SER A 470 -8.75 15.11 3.57
C SER A 470 -7.36 15.00 4.18
N ASP A 471 -7.28 14.64 5.47
CA ASP A 471 -6.02 14.35 6.17
C ASP A 471 -5.54 12.91 5.95
N ALA A 472 -6.34 12.07 5.27
CA ALA A 472 -6.01 10.69 4.96
C ALA A 472 -4.75 10.58 4.06
N PRO A 473 -4.08 9.42 4.06
CA PRO A 473 -2.94 9.20 3.18
C PRO A 473 -3.30 9.36 1.70
N THR A 474 -2.31 9.79 0.92
CA THR A 474 -2.38 9.74 -0.54
C THR A 474 -1.44 8.67 -1.05
N MET A 475 -1.87 7.88 -2.02
CA MET A 475 -1.03 6.87 -2.66
C MET A 475 -0.82 7.20 -4.13
N ILE A 476 0.40 6.94 -4.60
CA ILE A 476 0.75 6.92 -6.02
C ILE A 476 1.41 5.59 -6.38
N TYR A 477 1.17 5.12 -7.59
CA TYR A 477 1.75 3.90 -8.12
C TYR A 477 3.01 4.23 -8.93
N PHE A 478 4.07 3.42 -8.83
CA PHE A 478 5.35 3.66 -9.51
C PHE A 478 5.16 3.88 -11.02
N GLY A 479 5.81 4.90 -11.55
CA GLY A 479 5.64 5.33 -12.95
C GLY A 479 4.48 6.32 -13.17
N GLN A 480 3.53 6.48 -12.24
CA GLN A 480 2.44 7.45 -12.35
C GLN A 480 2.97 8.88 -12.52
N GLU A 481 3.99 9.23 -11.75
CA GLU A 481 4.62 10.56 -11.73
C GLU A 481 5.43 10.88 -13.01
N VAL A 482 5.59 9.91 -13.90
CA VAL A 482 6.25 10.06 -15.21
C VAL A 482 5.35 9.67 -16.38
N GLY A 483 4.07 9.44 -16.11
CA GLY A 483 3.05 9.17 -17.12
C GLY A 483 3.22 7.80 -17.79
N GLU A 484 3.32 6.75 -17.00
CA GLU A 484 3.29 5.37 -17.49
C GLU A 484 1.92 5.01 -18.07
N GLU A 485 1.91 4.48 -19.30
CA GLU A 485 0.66 4.22 -20.05
C GLU A 485 0.10 2.81 -19.80
N GLY A 486 0.95 1.83 -19.45
CA GLY A 486 0.54 0.44 -19.34
C GLY A 486 0.07 -0.14 -20.69
N ALA A 487 0.67 0.30 -21.79
CA ALA A 487 0.22 -0.05 -23.14
C ALA A 487 0.78 -1.39 -23.66
N GLU A 488 1.67 -2.03 -22.89
CA GLU A 488 2.40 -3.21 -23.32
C GLU A 488 1.51 -4.46 -23.37
N ASN A 489 1.60 -5.21 -24.46
CA ASN A 489 1.00 -6.54 -24.56
C ASN A 489 1.92 -7.55 -23.85
N ALA A 490 1.57 -7.91 -22.64
CA ALA A 490 2.37 -8.81 -21.80
C ALA A 490 2.07 -10.30 -22.03
N GLY A 491 0.96 -10.63 -22.66
CA GLY A 491 0.47 -12.00 -22.85
C GLY A 491 -0.78 -12.28 -22.03
N PHE A 492 -0.67 -12.46 -20.70
CA PHE A 492 -1.84 -12.72 -19.83
C PHE A 492 -2.57 -11.42 -19.46
N GLY A 493 -1.86 -10.35 -19.14
CA GLY A 493 -2.44 -9.07 -18.80
C GLY A 493 -3.03 -8.31 -19.99
N SER A 494 -3.94 -7.39 -19.71
CA SER A 494 -4.53 -6.49 -20.72
C SER A 494 -3.78 -5.16 -20.79
N PRO A 495 -3.55 -4.58 -21.97
CA PRO A 495 -3.10 -3.20 -22.10
C PRO A 495 -3.99 -2.22 -21.30
N SER A 496 -3.47 -1.05 -20.96
CA SER A 496 -4.02 -0.02 -20.06
C SER A 496 -3.81 -0.29 -18.56
N ARG A 497 -3.48 -1.53 -18.20
CA ARG A 497 -2.98 -1.92 -16.88
C ARG A 497 -1.59 -2.51 -17.03
N THR A 498 -0.67 -2.12 -16.19
CA THR A 498 0.63 -2.82 -16.14
C THR A 498 0.40 -4.23 -15.61
N SER A 499 0.73 -5.26 -16.40
CA SER A 499 0.48 -6.66 -16.02
C SER A 499 1.17 -7.02 -14.70
N ILE A 500 0.41 -7.65 -13.80
CA ILE A 500 0.92 -8.22 -12.55
C ILE A 500 1.20 -9.72 -12.65
N PHE A 501 1.00 -10.34 -13.81
CA PHE A 501 1.08 -11.79 -14.04
C PHE A 501 2.26 -12.19 -14.92
N ASP A 502 2.90 -11.20 -15.56
CA ASP A 502 3.92 -11.43 -16.57
C ASP A 502 5.26 -10.81 -16.17
N TYR A 503 6.33 -11.26 -16.80
CA TYR A 503 7.59 -10.54 -16.83
C TYR A 503 7.50 -9.47 -17.91
N ILE A 504 7.66 -8.21 -17.55
CA ILE A 504 7.47 -7.06 -18.43
C ILE A 504 8.33 -5.89 -17.97
N GLY A 505 8.78 -5.08 -18.90
CA GLY A 505 9.36 -3.77 -18.65
C GLY A 505 8.28 -2.69 -18.58
N VAL A 506 8.55 -1.60 -17.90
CA VAL A 506 7.65 -0.45 -17.69
C VAL A 506 8.32 0.78 -18.31
N PRO A 507 8.03 1.12 -19.59
CA PRO A 507 8.91 1.97 -20.41
C PRO A 507 9.14 3.39 -19.87
N SER A 508 8.09 4.08 -19.39
CA SER A 508 8.24 5.44 -18.86
C SER A 508 8.98 5.45 -17.52
N HIS A 509 8.73 4.45 -16.68
CA HIS A 509 9.47 4.23 -15.45
C HIS A 509 10.96 3.92 -15.75
N GLN A 510 11.24 3.06 -16.72
CA GLN A 510 12.61 2.72 -17.14
C GLN A 510 13.40 3.96 -17.63
N LYS A 511 12.74 4.92 -18.29
CA LYS A 511 13.37 6.21 -18.67
C LYS A 511 13.75 7.04 -17.43
N TRP A 512 12.92 7.03 -16.39
CA TRP A 512 13.28 7.67 -15.12
C TRP A 512 14.41 6.93 -14.42
N MET A 513 14.35 5.62 -14.37
CA MET A 513 15.39 4.77 -13.77
C MET A 513 16.77 4.97 -14.44
N ASN A 514 16.80 5.26 -15.76
CA ASN A 514 18.02 5.55 -16.54
C ASN A 514 19.14 4.54 -16.24
N ASN A 515 18.88 3.25 -16.46
CA ASN A 515 19.81 2.15 -16.21
C ASN A 515 20.33 2.07 -14.76
N GLY A 516 19.48 2.39 -13.78
CA GLY A 516 19.80 2.32 -12.35
C GLY A 516 20.41 3.59 -11.75
N LYS A 517 20.51 4.69 -12.50
CA LYS A 517 20.94 6.00 -11.99
C LYS A 517 19.85 6.74 -11.22
N PHE A 518 18.57 6.47 -11.52
CA PHE A 518 17.38 7.09 -10.92
C PHE A 518 17.38 8.62 -10.97
N ASP A 519 17.97 9.19 -12.06
CA ASP A 519 18.13 10.64 -12.26
C ASP A 519 17.17 11.23 -13.30
N GLY A 520 16.31 10.39 -13.90
CA GLY A 520 15.40 10.82 -14.98
C GLY A 520 16.11 11.25 -16.26
N GLY A 521 17.35 10.82 -16.49
CA GLY A 521 18.17 11.26 -17.62
C GLY A 521 17.56 10.96 -18.99
N GLN A 522 16.71 9.93 -19.09
CA GLN A 522 16.03 9.55 -20.35
C GLN A 522 14.59 10.07 -20.46
N LEU A 523 14.09 10.80 -19.46
CA LEU A 523 12.75 11.39 -19.49
C LEU A 523 12.68 12.54 -20.52
N SER A 524 11.57 12.62 -21.22
CA SER A 524 11.21 13.78 -22.04
C SER A 524 10.98 15.02 -21.16
N ASN A 525 10.98 16.20 -21.75
CA ASN A 525 10.70 17.45 -21.04
C ASN A 525 9.30 17.46 -20.38
N ASN A 526 8.29 16.86 -21.01
CA ASN A 526 6.95 16.77 -20.44
C ASN A 526 6.93 15.83 -19.23
N GLN A 527 7.58 14.68 -19.31
CA GLN A 527 7.71 13.76 -18.19
C GLN A 527 8.46 14.37 -16.99
N LYS A 528 9.53 15.15 -17.26
CA LYS A 528 10.25 15.90 -16.21
C LYS A 528 9.34 16.94 -15.55
N LYS A 529 8.54 17.69 -16.33
CA LYS A 529 7.55 18.65 -15.80
C LYS A 529 6.47 17.96 -14.97
N LEU A 530 5.96 16.82 -15.44
CA LEU A 530 4.96 16.03 -14.73
C LEU A 530 5.51 15.59 -13.36
N ARG A 531 6.71 15.00 -13.34
CA ARG A 531 7.34 14.54 -12.09
C ARG A 531 7.61 15.70 -11.12
N GLU A 532 8.04 16.85 -11.62
CA GLU A 532 8.25 18.03 -10.78
C GLU A 532 6.92 18.58 -10.22
N TYR A 533 5.82 18.47 -10.98
CA TYR A 533 4.49 18.81 -10.47
C TYR A 533 4.08 17.89 -9.32
N TYR A 534 4.22 16.56 -9.49
CA TYR A 534 3.96 15.59 -8.41
C TYR A 534 4.82 15.88 -7.18
N LYS A 535 6.11 16.18 -7.37
CA LYS A 535 7.01 16.52 -6.28
C LYS A 535 6.53 17.76 -5.52
N LYS A 536 6.12 18.82 -6.20
CA LYS A 536 5.55 20.00 -5.55
C LYS A 536 4.28 19.66 -4.79
N LEU A 537 3.33 18.99 -5.45
CA LEU A 537 2.04 18.65 -4.87
C LEU A 537 2.17 17.80 -3.60
N LEU A 538 2.91 16.69 -3.68
CA LEU A 538 3.01 15.72 -2.58
C LEU A 538 3.80 16.23 -1.36
N ASN A 539 4.56 17.32 -1.52
CA ASN A 539 5.23 18.02 -0.42
C ASN A 539 4.36 19.11 0.23
N ILE A 540 3.13 19.33 -0.26
CA ILE A 540 2.21 20.29 0.36
C ILE A 540 1.39 19.55 1.43
N ASP A 541 1.56 19.93 2.69
CA ASP A 541 0.83 19.37 3.83
C ASP A 541 -0.40 20.24 4.15
N VAL A 542 -1.53 19.91 3.50
CA VAL A 542 -2.83 20.56 3.75
C VAL A 542 -3.55 19.82 4.86
N LYS A 543 -3.89 20.51 5.94
CA LYS A 543 -4.57 19.95 7.11
C LYS A 543 -5.82 20.70 7.49
N GLY A 544 -6.59 20.05 8.36
CA GLY A 544 -7.75 20.66 9.02
C GLY A 544 -9.07 20.39 8.31
N LYS A 545 -10.11 21.04 8.81
CA LYS A 545 -11.48 20.75 8.39
C LYS A 545 -11.70 21.10 6.91
N TYR A 546 -12.29 20.15 6.16
CA TYR A 546 -12.89 20.42 4.85
C TYR A 546 -14.19 21.20 5.03
N ILE A 547 -14.38 22.25 4.22
CA ILE A 547 -15.65 22.96 4.11
C ILE A 547 -15.94 23.18 2.63
N ASP A 548 -17.09 22.69 2.18
CA ASP A 548 -17.55 22.88 0.80
C ASP A 548 -17.89 24.35 0.53
N ILE A 549 -17.35 24.88 -0.57
CA ILE A 549 -17.73 26.16 -1.16
C ILE A 549 -18.16 26.02 -2.62
N HIS A 550 -18.09 24.81 -3.17
CA HIS A 550 -18.43 24.52 -4.55
C HIS A 550 -19.91 24.78 -4.83
N HIS A 551 -20.81 24.15 -4.06
CA HIS A 551 -22.26 24.32 -4.24
C HIS A 551 -22.74 25.76 -4.00
N TYR A 552 -22.11 26.47 -3.04
CA TYR A 552 -22.38 27.90 -2.83
C TYR A 552 -22.03 28.71 -4.08
N ASN A 553 -20.84 28.49 -4.65
CA ASN A 553 -20.41 29.24 -5.85
C ASN A 553 -21.18 28.83 -7.11
N ARG A 554 -21.54 27.55 -7.27
CA ARG A 554 -22.43 27.09 -8.36
C ARG A 554 -23.73 27.89 -8.39
N LYS A 555 -24.26 28.23 -7.23
CA LYS A 555 -25.55 28.92 -7.08
C LYS A 555 -25.42 30.45 -7.12
N HIS A 556 -24.35 31.03 -6.59
CA HIS A 556 -24.25 32.45 -6.29
C HIS A 556 -23.16 33.20 -7.07
N THR A 557 -22.28 32.49 -7.80
CA THR A 557 -21.16 33.08 -8.52
C THR A 557 -21.37 32.99 -10.03
N PRO A 558 -21.59 34.10 -10.76
CA PRO A 558 -21.62 34.10 -12.21
C PRO A 558 -20.32 33.52 -12.80
N PHE A 559 -20.42 32.81 -13.92
CA PHE A 559 -19.32 32.16 -14.62
C PHE A 559 -18.62 30.98 -13.87
N TYR A 560 -19.04 30.66 -12.65
CA TYR A 560 -18.62 29.43 -11.99
C TYR A 560 -19.35 28.23 -12.62
N LYS A 561 -18.58 27.32 -13.23
CA LYS A 561 -19.13 26.21 -14.04
C LYS A 561 -18.95 24.85 -13.34
N ASP A 562 -19.60 23.83 -13.87
CA ASP A 562 -19.55 22.43 -13.41
C ASP A 562 -18.21 21.72 -13.69
N LYS A 563 -17.25 22.38 -14.33
CA LYS A 563 -15.85 21.96 -14.50
C LYS A 563 -14.91 22.57 -13.46
N ILE A 564 -15.39 23.51 -12.67
CA ILE A 564 -14.64 24.08 -11.55
C ILE A 564 -14.99 23.32 -10.27
N TYR A 565 -14.00 23.00 -9.46
CA TYR A 565 -14.20 22.50 -8.12
C TYR A 565 -13.38 23.30 -7.12
N ALA A 566 -14.06 23.96 -6.19
CA ALA A 566 -13.42 24.75 -5.14
C ALA A 566 -13.90 24.33 -3.75
N PHE A 567 -12.95 24.20 -2.83
CA PHE A 567 -13.21 23.89 -1.43
C PHE A 567 -12.18 24.55 -0.54
N THR A 568 -12.42 24.53 0.74
CA THR A 568 -11.51 25.08 1.74
C THR A 568 -11.06 24.02 2.73
N ARG A 569 -9.84 24.19 3.22
CA ARG A 569 -9.24 23.37 4.27
C ARG A 569 -8.65 24.29 5.33
N GLY A 570 -8.62 23.87 6.56
CA GLY A 570 -7.92 24.64 7.58
C GLY A 570 -8.35 24.34 9.00
N GLU A 571 -7.59 24.86 9.94
CA GLU A 571 -7.80 24.73 11.39
C GLU A 571 -8.15 26.09 12.00
N LYS A 572 -8.95 26.07 13.05
CA LYS A 572 -9.17 27.26 13.85
C LYS A 572 -7.86 27.70 14.49
N GLY A 573 -7.39 28.91 14.18
CA GLY A 573 -6.09 29.41 14.65
C GLY A 573 -4.86 28.85 13.92
N GLY A 574 -5.04 27.88 12.99
CA GLY A 574 -3.99 27.29 12.18
C GLY A 574 -3.94 27.82 10.75
N LYS A 575 -3.23 27.09 9.89
CA LYS A 575 -3.15 27.39 8.46
C LYS A 575 -4.51 27.25 7.78
N LYS A 576 -4.73 28.05 6.77
CA LYS A 576 -5.99 28.10 6.01
C LYS A 576 -5.67 28.04 4.53
N TYR A 577 -6.41 27.19 3.82
CA TYR A 577 -6.20 26.94 2.40
C TYR A 577 -7.51 27.10 1.62
N ILE A 578 -7.39 27.66 0.43
CA ILE A 578 -8.45 27.73 -0.56
C ILE A 578 -7.94 26.99 -1.80
N ILE A 579 -8.61 25.91 -2.17
CA ILE A 579 -8.23 25.06 -3.27
C ILE A 579 -9.22 25.26 -4.41
N VAL A 580 -8.71 25.51 -5.62
CA VAL A 580 -9.52 25.74 -6.82
C VAL A 580 -8.95 24.93 -7.97
N ASN A 581 -9.80 24.16 -8.63
CA ASN A 581 -9.40 23.26 -9.71
C ASN A 581 -10.25 23.49 -10.95
N ASN A 582 -9.63 23.53 -12.13
CA ASN A 582 -10.30 23.53 -13.42
C ASN A 582 -10.12 22.16 -14.10
N PHE A 583 -11.18 21.38 -14.24
CA PHE A 583 -11.18 20.09 -14.91
C PHE A 583 -11.41 20.18 -16.43
N SER A 584 -11.70 21.37 -16.97
CA SER A 584 -11.81 21.56 -18.41
C SER A 584 -10.43 21.50 -19.07
N SER A 585 -10.28 20.73 -20.14
CA SER A 585 -9.06 20.68 -20.94
C SER A 585 -8.95 21.81 -21.99
N ILE A 586 -10.02 22.60 -22.14
CA ILE A 586 -10.11 23.61 -23.23
C ILE A 586 -10.54 24.99 -22.73
N GLU A 587 -11.29 25.11 -21.62
CA GLU A 587 -11.88 26.37 -21.16
C GLU A 587 -11.07 27.02 -20.04
N SER A 588 -10.81 28.31 -20.17
CA SER A 588 -10.35 29.18 -19.08
C SER A 588 -11.55 29.87 -18.44
N PHE A 589 -11.47 30.13 -17.14
CA PHE A 589 -12.54 30.79 -16.40
C PHE A 589 -12.03 32.04 -15.67
N ASP A 590 -12.81 33.10 -15.72
CA ASP A 590 -12.56 34.37 -15.02
C ASP A 590 -13.79 34.73 -14.20
N PHE A 591 -13.68 34.73 -12.87
CA PHE A 591 -14.80 34.95 -11.96
C PHE A 591 -14.33 35.40 -10.57
N GLN A 592 -15.27 35.93 -9.77
CA GLN A 592 -15.06 36.21 -8.35
C GLN A 592 -15.49 35.01 -7.52
N LEU A 593 -14.54 34.21 -7.01
CA LEU A 593 -14.85 33.14 -6.08
C LEU A 593 -15.31 33.70 -4.74
N GLN A 594 -16.47 33.26 -4.28
CA GLN A 594 -17.07 33.69 -3.02
C GLN A 594 -16.70 32.70 -1.89
N ILE A 595 -16.24 33.22 -0.76
CA ILE A 595 -16.03 32.45 0.47
C ILE A 595 -17.19 32.80 1.41
N PRO A 596 -18.08 31.83 1.70
CA PRO A 596 -19.30 32.09 2.46
C PRO A 596 -19.02 32.38 3.94
N GLU A 597 -19.98 32.98 4.60
CA GLU A 597 -19.91 33.44 5.99
C GLU A 597 -19.49 32.34 6.98
N ASN A 598 -19.99 31.11 6.82
CA ASN A 598 -19.64 30.01 7.70
C ASN A 598 -18.14 29.66 7.68
N VAL A 599 -17.44 29.85 6.55
CA VAL A 599 -15.99 29.67 6.43
C VAL A 599 -15.27 30.81 7.14
N ILE A 600 -15.63 32.05 6.87
CA ILE A 600 -14.99 33.24 7.47
C ILE A 600 -15.15 33.21 8.99
N LYS A 601 -16.34 32.89 9.50
CA LYS A 601 -16.60 32.70 10.94
C LYS A 601 -15.79 31.55 11.55
N TYR A 602 -15.72 30.39 10.86
CA TYR A 602 -14.92 29.26 11.32
C TYR A 602 -13.43 29.62 11.43
N TRP A 603 -12.93 30.35 10.43
CA TRP A 603 -11.53 30.80 10.42
C TRP A 603 -11.25 31.99 11.32
N GLN A 604 -12.28 32.65 11.83
CA GLN A 604 -12.22 33.89 12.64
C GLN A 604 -11.40 35.00 11.95
N LEU A 605 -11.64 35.20 10.65
CA LEU A 605 -10.98 36.25 9.89
C LEU A 605 -11.74 37.55 10.03
N PRO A 606 -11.12 38.62 10.61
CA PRO A 606 -11.66 39.96 10.60
C PRO A 606 -11.85 40.52 9.18
N GLU A 607 -12.58 41.62 9.08
CA GLU A 607 -12.63 42.40 7.83
C GLU A 607 -11.25 42.91 7.43
N GLY A 608 -10.92 42.81 6.14
CA GLY A 608 -9.62 43.20 5.64
C GLY A 608 -9.19 42.52 4.34
N LYS A 609 -7.95 42.78 3.97
CA LYS A 609 -7.30 42.15 2.82
C LYS A 609 -6.20 41.18 3.33
N TYR A 610 -6.22 39.97 2.83
CA TYR A 610 -5.27 38.93 3.18
C TYR A 610 -4.50 38.51 1.94
N ALA A 611 -3.16 38.45 2.04
CA ALA A 611 -2.33 37.94 0.98
C ALA A 611 -2.52 36.40 0.87
N LEU A 612 -2.61 35.92 -0.35
CA LEU A 612 -2.72 34.53 -0.70
C LEU A 612 -1.45 34.12 -1.45
N LYS A 613 -0.82 33.04 -1.03
CA LYS A 613 0.30 32.42 -1.72
C LYS A 613 -0.10 31.06 -2.26
N ASP A 614 -0.04 30.89 -3.57
CA ASP A 614 -0.23 29.59 -4.21
C ASP A 614 0.98 28.66 -3.96
N LYS A 615 0.73 27.46 -3.45
CA LYS A 615 1.78 26.50 -3.09
C LYS A 615 2.30 25.68 -4.27
N LEU A 616 1.55 25.65 -5.39
CA LEU A 616 1.98 24.92 -6.60
C LEU A 616 2.91 25.75 -7.48
N PHE A 617 2.58 27.03 -7.73
CA PHE A 617 3.26 27.87 -8.71
C PHE A 617 3.80 29.17 -8.13
N GLU A 618 3.73 29.37 -6.80
CA GLU A 618 4.21 30.57 -6.10
C GLU A 618 3.48 31.87 -6.53
N SER A 619 2.37 31.75 -7.26
CA SER A 619 1.55 32.90 -7.65
C SER A 619 0.89 33.53 -6.43
N ARG A 620 0.53 34.83 -6.52
CA ARG A 620 -0.09 35.58 -5.45
C ARG A 620 -1.48 36.09 -5.84
N SER A 621 -2.38 36.14 -4.87
CA SER A 621 -3.71 36.73 -5.00
C SER A 621 -4.09 37.44 -3.69
N ILE A 622 -5.31 37.99 -3.62
CA ILE A 622 -5.81 38.68 -2.43
C ILE A 622 -7.20 38.15 -2.10
N LEU A 623 -7.40 37.73 -0.86
CA LEU A 623 -8.72 37.51 -0.27
C LEU A 623 -9.20 38.82 0.35
N GLN A 624 -10.29 39.37 -0.17
CA GLN A 624 -10.98 40.50 0.45
C GLN A 624 -12.08 39.96 1.36
N VAL A 625 -12.04 40.27 2.65
CA VAL A 625 -13.11 39.97 3.61
C VAL A 625 -13.88 41.24 3.93
N LYS A 626 -15.19 41.19 3.71
CA LYS A 626 -16.14 42.27 4.01
C LYS A 626 -17.51 41.68 4.36
N ASP A 627 -18.21 42.26 5.33
CA ASP A 627 -19.55 41.82 5.78
C ASP A 627 -19.58 40.30 6.10
N ASN A 628 -18.57 39.80 6.78
CA ASN A 628 -18.36 38.38 7.10
C ASN A 628 -18.28 37.44 5.87
N LYS A 629 -18.04 37.93 4.67
CA LYS A 629 -17.85 37.12 3.45
C LYS A 629 -16.50 37.44 2.82
N GLY A 630 -15.93 36.47 2.15
CA GLY A 630 -14.69 36.63 1.41
C GLY A 630 -14.92 36.64 -0.10
N SER A 631 -14.06 37.33 -0.85
CA SER A 631 -14.02 37.22 -2.30
C SER A 631 -12.59 37.21 -2.85
N ILE A 632 -12.36 36.44 -3.91
CA ILE A 632 -11.07 36.30 -4.57
C ILE A 632 -11.29 36.37 -6.08
N LYS A 633 -10.51 37.21 -6.78
CA LYS A 633 -10.47 37.20 -8.25
C LYS A 633 -9.71 35.96 -8.72
N ILE A 634 -10.37 35.08 -9.46
CA ILE A 634 -9.80 33.88 -10.05
C ILE A 634 -9.73 34.04 -11.56
N ASN A 635 -8.54 33.77 -12.13
CA ASN A 635 -8.34 33.55 -13.55
C ASN A 635 -7.58 32.22 -13.66
N ILE A 636 -8.28 31.17 -14.11
CA ILE A 636 -7.76 29.79 -14.10
C ILE A 636 -7.82 29.21 -15.52
N LYS A 637 -6.67 28.72 -15.97
CA LYS A 637 -6.48 28.12 -17.30
C LYS A 637 -7.01 26.68 -17.34
N PRO A 638 -7.11 26.06 -18.53
CA PRO A 638 -7.43 24.65 -18.66
C PRO A 638 -6.48 23.79 -17.82
N LEU A 639 -7.05 22.82 -17.07
CA LEU A 639 -6.33 21.85 -16.22
C LEU A 639 -5.46 22.47 -15.12
N GLU A 640 -5.60 23.76 -14.86
CA GLU A 640 -4.86 24.46 -13.80
C GLU A 640 -5.52 24.25 -12.44
N SER A 641 -4.72 24.28 -11.39
CA SER A 641 -5.18 24.23 -10.00
C SER A 641 -4.40 25.24 -9.16
N PHE A 642 -5.05 25.81 -8.16
CA PHE A 642 -4.43 26.65 -7.14
C PHE A 642 -4.63 26.05 -5.75
N ILE A 643 -3.58 26.08 -4.92
CA ILE A 643 -3.62 25.78 -3.49
C ILE A 643 -3.16 27.02 -2.75
N TYR A 644 -4.08 27.95 -2.54
CA TYR A 644 -3.79 29.21 -1.86
C TYR A 644 -3.70 29.01 -0.34
N GLU A 645 -2.56 29.30 0.25
CA GLU A 645 -2.38 29.47 1.70
C GLU A 645 -2.61 30.96 2.05
N ILE A 646 -3.39 31.25 3.10
CA ILE A 646 -3.56 32.62 3.62
C ILE A 646 -2.33 32.96 4.45
N GLU A 647 -1.61 34.06 4.08
CA GLU A 647 -0.42 34.57 4.79
C GLU A 647 -0.80 35.49 5.97
#